data_5897ae0339ba471c86c9303fae427153
#
_entry.id   5897ae0339ba471c86c9303fae427153
#
_cell.length_a   1.000
_cell.length_b   1.000
_cell.length_c   1.000
_cell.angle_alpha   90.00
_cell.angle_beta   90.00
_cell.angle_gamma   90.00
#
_symmetry.space_group_name_H-M   'P 1'
#
loop_
_entity.id
_entity.type
_entity.pdbx_description
1 polymer ?
#
loop_
_entity_poly.entity_id
_entity_poly.type
_entity_poly.pdbx_seq_one_letter_code
_entity_poly.pdbx_strand_id
1 'polypeptide(L)'
;VSRFNCAASLLFLTPLLLVAQPIRVVDSKLYHLGTPGDPEWREFEGKTPDGRRLDVKFTARASTNESTLFLRQRDVKLDWGVELNGRKIGKLFLSEQDLVQALALPAGALSEGENTLSIVPPKERDDIEVGEIKLDPRPRKDALSEATLRIRVTDEGNHPLPCRITVVDQNGSLFPFHFDDARPSAAVRPGVVYTGHGAVTLGLPPGAFLIYASRGFEYSAARQPVFLKPGQTLPVQLRLRHEVPTPGMVSSDTHVHTFTFSRHGDATTEERMLTLAGEGIELPVATDHNAFTDYAEAARKMAVQDYFTPVIGDEITTDTGHFNAFPVRPGSRVPNHRIKDWPALMEEIRATPGVRVVVLNHPRNIHSNFQPFAAQHYNPVTGENRRGAEFSFDCIELVNSSALQSDLMLAFRDWMALLNHGYRVFGVGSSDCHDVSRYIVGQGRTYVMCKDDDPEKINLDEACDSFLKGRILVSMGLLTQMTVDDKFAVGDLATGIGELMRVTVTVLGPSWTSADRVELFANGIQIREQKIEAPVSPVEKTRITWIIPKPAYDAHLVAIASGPTVTAPFWQIPKPYQPSSRVWEPRVIGATNPIWVDGDGDGKFTAPRAYAKDIIARVGTEPTKLIPELAKFDEAVATQAASLCQAAGREVRSTQFEEALKKALPHVRRGFAAYATTLPAK
;
A
#
# COMPACT_ATOMS: atom_id res chain seq x y z
N VAL A 1 -84.34 -25.21 43.67
CA VAL A 1 -83.63 -25.63 42.49
C VAL A 1 -83.38 -24.38 41.59
N SER A 2 -82.23 -23.79 41.67
CA SER A 2 -81.86 -22.58 40.90
C SER A 2 -80.65 -22.94 40.01
N ARG A 3 -80.84 -22.74 38.73
CA ARG A 3 -79.79 -22.91 37.68
C ARG A 3 -79.13 -21.59 37.51
N PHE A 4 -77.79 -21.54 37.75
CA PHE A 4 -76.93 -20.44 37.30
C PHE A 4 -76.34 -20.77 35.94
N ASN A 5 -76.62 -19.92 34.96
CA ASN A 5 -75.94 -19.92 33.66
C ASN A 5 -74.75 -19.03 33.74
N CYS A 6 -73.54 -19.61 33.63
CA CYS A 6 -72.30 -18.87 33.40
C CYS A 6 -72.07 -18.75 31.88
N ALA A 7 -72.17 -17.54 31.35
CA ALA A 7 -71.76 -17.24 29.97
C ALA A 7 -70.26 -16.89 30.00
N ALA A 8 -69.45 -17.75 29.39
CA ALA A 8 -67.99 -17.48 29.19
C ALA A 8 -67.81 -16.65 27.89
N SER A 9 -67.43 -15.37 28.06
CA SER A 9 -67.01 -14.53 26.91
C SER A 9 -65.59 -14.91 26.50
N LEU A 10 -65.45 -15.59 25.34
CA LEU A 10 -64.17 -15.78 24.67
C LEU A 10 -63.74 -14.45 24.01
N LEU A 11 -62.71 -13.78 24.57
CA LEU A 11 -62.01 -12.73 23.89
C LEU A 11 -61.07 -13.38 22.84
N PHE A 12 -61.41 -13.24 21.55
CA PHE A 12 -60.51 -13.52 20.46
C PHE A 12 -59.45 -12.40 20.39
N LEU A 13 -58.23 -12.64 20.92
CA LEU A 13 -57.04 -11.87 20.62
C LEU A 13 -56.66 -12.25 19.17
N THR A 14 -57.02 -11.43 18.21
CA THR A 14 -56.43 -11.47 16.87
C THR A 14 -54.95 -11.03 17.00
N PRO A 15 -53.96 -11.85 16.60
CA PRO A 15 -52.60 -11.39 16.52
C PRO A 15 -52.55 -10.31 15.44
N LEU A 16 -52.21 -9.07 15.81
CA LEU A 16 -51.76 -8.06 14.85
C LEU A 16 -50.51 -8.63 14.18
N LEU A 17 -50.64 -9.18 12.99
CA LEU A 17 -49.54 -9.39 12.09
C LEU A 17 -48.96 -8.00 11.79
N LEU A 18 -47.87 -7.62 12.45
CA LEU A 18 -47.05 -6.51 12.02
C LEU A 18 -46.52 -6.87 10.62
N VAL A 19 -47.22 -6.42 9.58
CA VAL A 19 -46.71 -6.45 8.24
C VAL A 19 -45.50 -5.51 8.23
N ALA A 20 -44.30 -6.07 8.15
CA ALA A 20 -43.05 -5.29 7.99
C ALA A 20 -43.24 -4.33 6.82
N GLN A 21 -43.12 -3.04 7.04
CA GLN A 21 -43.20 -2.06 5.95
C GLN A 21 -42.03 -2.32 4.99
N PRO A 22 -42.31 -2.37 3.67
CA PRO A 22 -41.27 -2.67 2.69
C PRO A 22 -40.18 -1.56 2.68
N ILE A 23 -38.94 -1.95 2.38
CA ILE A 23 -37.85 -1.01 2.10
C ILE A 23 -38.30 -0.09 0.98
N ARG A 24 -38.18 1.21 1.19
CA ARG A 24 -38.61 2.23 0.25
C ARG A 24 -37.41 2.80 -0.50
N VAL A 25 -37.48 2.80 -1.83
CA VAL A 25 -36.52 3.57 -2.65
C VAL A 25 -36.87 5.05 -2.52
N VAL A 26 -35.92 5.82 -2.01
CA VAL A 26 -35.99 7.29 -1.88
C VAL A 26 -35.55 7.93 -3.19
N ASP A 27 -34.41 7.49 -3.71
CA ASP A 27 -33.83 7.91 -4.99
C ASP A 27 -33.05 6.75 -5.60
N SER A 28 -33.18 6.50 -6.89
CA SER A 28 -32.48 5.43 -7.60
C SER A 28 -31.28 5.92 -8.42
N LYS A 29 -31.06 7.24 -8.49
CA LYS A 29 -29.94 7.83 -9.25
C LYS A 29 -28.64 7.78 -8.43
N LEU A 30 -27.53 7.54 -9.12
CA LEU A 30 -26.18 7.75 -8.63
C LEU A 30 -25.69 9.10 -9.16
N TYR A 31 -25.26 10.00 -8.29
CA TYR A 31 -24.87 11.38 -8.59
C TYR A 31 -23.35 11.51 -8.54
N HIS A 32 -22.78 12.18 -9.52
CA HIS A 32 -21.42 12.67 -9.46
C HIS A 32 -21.37 14.03 -8.76
N LEU A 33 -20.72 14.11 -7.60
CA LEU A 33 -20.50 15.38 -6.88
C LEU A 33 -19.03 15.77 -6.98
N GLY A 34 -18.80 17.03 -7.34
CA GLY A 34 -17.44 17.54 -7.55
C GLY A 34 -17.42 19.03 -7.89
N THR A 35 -16.27 19.56 -8.23
CA THR A 35 -16.10 20.97 -8.63
C THR A 35 -16.17 21.11 -10.15
N PRO A 36 -17.15 21.83 -10.71
CA PRO A 36 -17.26 22.03 -12.15
C PRO A 36 -15.98 22.63 -12.76
N GLY A 37 -15.48 21.98 -13.82
CA GLY A 37 -14.29 22.43 -14.54
C GLY A 37 -12.95 22.16 -13.86
N ASP A 38 -12.96 21.56 -12.67
CA ASP A 38 -11.75 21.19 -11.92
C ASP A 38 -11.85 19.77 -11.36
N PRO A 39 -11.88 18.72 -12.23
CA PRO A 39 -11.94 17.33 -11.81
C PRO A 39 -10.67 16.93 -11.05
N GLU A 40 -10.82 16.10 -10.03
CA GLU A 40 -9.70 15.58 -9.28
C GLU A 40 -8.91 14.54 -10.08
N TRP A 41 -9.62 13.64 -10.77
CA TRP A 41 -9.05 12.55 -11.53
C TRP A 41 -9.48 12.59 -12.99
N ARG A 42 -8.64 12.02 -13.88
CA ARG A 42 -8.88 11.97 -15.31
C ARG A 42 -10.21 11.30 -15.69
N GLU A 43 -10.67 10.32 -14.93
CA GLU A 43 -11.95 9.65 -15.19
C GLU A 43 -13.17 10.57 -15.06
N PHE A 44 -13.03 11.71 -14.40
CA PHE A 44 -14.04 12.75 -14.30
C PHE A 44 -13.85 13.88 -15.32
N GLU A 45 -12.76 13.87 -16.11
CA GLU A 45 -12.53 14.87 -17.15
C GLU A 45 -13.63 14.82 -18.21
N GLY A 46 -14.12 16.00 -18.60
CA GLY A 46 -15.22 16.13 -19.57
C GLY A 46 -16.62 15.77 -19.04
N LYS A 47 -16.72 15.30 -17.80
CA LYS A 47 -17.99 15.08 -17.12
C LYS A 47 -18.39 16.34 -16.34
N THR A 48 -19.65 16.76 -16.48
CA THR A 48 -20.20 17.82 -15.64
C THR A 48 -20.74 17.18 -14.36
N PRO A 49 -20.27 17.55 -13.17
CA PRO A 49 -20.85 17.05 -11.92
C PRO A 49 -22.30 17.52 -11.78
N ASP A 50 -23.13 16.69 -11.15
CA ASP A 50 -24.53 17.05 -10.83
C ASP A 50 -24.60 18.24 -9.84
N GLY A 51 -23.52 18.46 -9.08
CA GLY A 51 -23.36 19.57 -8.14
C GLY A 51 -22.18 19.37 -7.21
N ARG A 52 -21.93 20.34 -6.34
CA ARG A 52 -20.98 20.20 -5.22
C ARG A 52 -21.63 19.60 -3.99
N ARG A 53 -22.96 19.69 -3.87
CA ARG A 53 -23.80 19.21 -2.78
C ARG A 53 -24.99 18.48 -3.39
N LEU A 54 -25.46 17.46 -2.73
CA LEU A 54 -26.72 16.79 -3.09
C LEU A 54 -27.78 17.10 -2.03
N ASP A 55 -28.97 17.50 -2.46
CA ASP A 55 -30.16 17.62 -1.62
C ASP A 55 -31.28 16.82 -2.24
N VAL A 56 -31.70 15.73 -1.57
CA VAL A 56 -32.80 14.84 -2.01
C VAL A 56 -34.00 15.06 -1.12
N LYS A 57 -35.11 15.51 -1.72
CA LYS A 57 -36.39 15.68 -1.05
C LYS A 57 -37.23 14.42 -1.18
N PHE A 58 -37.82 13.99 -0.09
CA PHE A 58 -38.71 12.83 -0.06
C PHE A 58 -39.75 12.96 1.04
N THR A 59 -40.91 12.29 0.86
CA THR A 59 -41.94 12.25 1.91
C THR A 59 -41.69 11.05 2.82
N ALA A 60 -41.89 11.19 4.11
CA ALA A 60 -41.84 10.09 5.07
C ALA A 60 -42.92 10.28 6.15
N ARG A 61 -43.15 9.26 6.96
CA ARG A 61 -43.88 9.36 8.22
C ARG A 61 -42.89 9.69 9.34
N ALA A 62 -43.34 10.45 10.32
CA ALA A 62 -42.55 10.69 11.54
C ALA A 62 -42.20 9.33 12.18
N SER A 63 -40.91 9.13 12.47
CA SER A 63 -40.46 7.89 13.08
C SER A 63 -40.28 8.04 14.59
N THR A 64 -40.94 7.20 15.37
CA THR A 64 -40.75 7.11 16.82
C THR A 64 -39.65 6.14 17.21
N ASN A 65 -39.14 5.36 16.28
CA ASN A 65 -38.07 4.38 16.46
C ASN A 65 -36.90 4.69 15.51
N GLU A 66 -35.78 4.04 15.75
CA GLU A 66 -34.65 4.03 14.79
C GLU A 66 -35.10 3.45 13.46
N SER A 67 -34.60 4.01 12.37
CA SER A 67 -34.73 3.47 11.01
C SER A 67 -33.36 3.46 10.33
N THR A 68 -33.25 2.82 9.16
CA THR A 68 -31.97 2.65 8.47
C THR A 68 -32.00 3.33 7.10
N LEU A 69 -31.00 4.17 6.84
CA LEU A 69 -30.74 4.75 5.54
C LEU A 69 -29.61 3.98 4.85
N PHE A 70 -29.91 3.36 3.71
CA PHE A 70 -28.89 2.80 2.84
C PHE A 70 -28.58 3.80 1.73
N LEU A 71 -27.29 3.98 1.44
CA LEU A 71 -26.81 4.75 0.29
C LEU A 71 -25.56 4.09 -0.30
N ARG A 72 -25.43 4.16 -1.62
CA ARG A 72 -24.24 3.72 -2.33
C ARG A 72 -23.29 4.88 -2.49
N GLN A 73 -21.98 4.62 -2.35
CA GLN A 73 -20.92 5.59 -2.52
C GLN A 73 -19.70 4.98 -3.20
N ARG A 74 -18.90 5.83 -3.85
CA ARG A 74 -17.61 5.48 -4.44
C ARG A 74 -16.67 6.70 -4.48
N ASP A 75 -15.38 6.46 -4.46
CA ASP A 75 -14.31 7.47 -4.56
C ASP A 75 -14.31 8.52 -3.42
N VAL A 76 -14.75 8.15 -2.21
CA VAL A 76 -14.79 9.04 -1.05
C VAL A 76 -13.43 9.05 -0.35
N LYS A 77 -12.69 10.15 -0.45
CA LYS A 77 -11.38 10.32 0.19
C LYS A 77 -11.39 11.30 1.35
N LEU A 78 -12.36 12.22 1.39
CA LEU A 78 -12.47 13.27 2.39
C LEU A 78 -13.78 13.18 3.17
N ASP A 79 -13.90 13.96 4.24
CA ASP A 79 -15.03 13.96 5.17
C ASP A 79 -16.28 14.63 4.58
N TRP A 80 -17.08 13.87 3.86
CA TRP A 80 -18.42 14.29 3.40
C TRP A 80 -19.45 14.11 4.50
N GLY A 81 -20.16 15.18 4.85
CA GLY A 81 -21.23 15.14 5.83
C GLY A 81 -22.52 14.54 5.28
N VAL A 82 -23.26 13.81 6.12
CA VAL A 82 -24.63 13.35 5.81
C VAL A 82 -25.57 14.01 6.82
N GLU A 83 -26.54 14.78 6.30
CA GLU A 83 -27.51 15.52 7.10
C GLU A 83 -28.94 15.12 6.73
N LEU A 84 -29.83 15.08 7.72
CA LEU A 84 -31.27 14.91 7.52
C LEU A 84 -31.99 16.08 8.17
N ASN A 85 -32.80 16.81 7.38
CA ASN A 85 -33.51 18.00 7.84
C ASN A 85 -32.59 19.05 8.52
N GLY A 86 -31.36 19.21 7.98
CA GLY A 86 -30.36 20.13 8.49
C GLY A 86 -29.62 19.64 9.75
N ARG A 87 -29.88 18.42 10.21
CA ARG A 87 -29.17 17.80 11.34
C ARG A 87 -28.17 16.77 10.85
N LYS A 88 -26.93 16.85 11.30
CA LYS A 88 -25.91 15.86 10.98
C LYS A 88 -26.31 14.50 11.56
N ILE A 89 -26.39 13.48 10.72
CA ILE A 89 -26.68 12.09 11.08
C ILE A 89 -25.47 11.17 10.92
N GLY A 90 -24.44 11.64 10.21
CA GLY A 90 -23.20 10.88 10.00
C GLY A 90 -22.28 11.54 8.99
N LYS A 91 -21.42 10.72 8.42
CA LYS A 91 -20.55 11.06 7.30
C LYS A 91 -20.42 9.86 6.36
N LEU A 92 -20.02 10.09 5.13
CA LEU A 92 -19.67 9.01 4.21
C LEU A 92 -18.46 8.27 4.73
N PHE A 93 -18.36 6.97 4.44
CA PHE A 93 -17.23 6.16 4.83
C PHE A 93 -16.04 6.45 3.92
N LEU A 94 -14.84 6.66 4.51
CA LEU A 94 -13.63 6.92 3.73
C LEU A 94 -13.20 5.64 2.99
N SER A 95 -13.48 5.57 1.72
CA SER A 95 -13.05 4.50 0.81
C SER A 95 -13.26 4.90 -0.64
N GLU A 96 -12.30 4.60 -1.49
CA GLU A 96 -12.42 4.75 -2.94
C GLU A 96 -13.23 3.60 -3.57
N GLN A 97 -13.44 2.51 -2.82
CA GLN A 97 -14.21 1.35 -3.29
C GLN A 97 -15.69 1.68 -3.41
N ASP A 98 -16.33 0.96 -4.31
CA ASP A 98 -17.78 0.96 -4.41
C ASP A 98 -18.38 0.23 -3.21
N LEU A 99 -19.18 0.92 -2.41
CA LEU A 99 -19.77 0.34 -1.20
C LEU A 99 -21.17 0.89 -0.92
N VAL A 100 -21.97 0.07 -0.25
CA VAL A 100 -23.23 0.46 0.36
C VAL A 100 -22.99 0.77 1.83
N GLN A 101 -23.40 1.96 2.26
CA GLN A 101 -23.38 2.34 3.67
C GLN A 101 -24.78 2.19 4.28
N ALA A 102 -24.86 1.70 5.52
CA ALA A 102 -26.10 1.65 6.31
C ALA A 102 -25.97 2.59 7.51
N LEU A 103 -26.68 3.72 7.46
CA LEU A 103 -26.70 4.73 8.52
C LEU A 103 -27.93 4.55 9.40
N ALA A 104 -27.72 4.53 10.72
CA ALA A 104 -28.83 4.55 11.67
C ALA A 104 -29.43 5.97 11.73
N LEU A 105 -30.72 6.10 11.50
CA LEU A 105 -31.49 7.31 11.69
C LEU A 105 -32.14 7.24 13.09
N PRO A 106 -31.76 8.13 14.03
CA PRO A 106 -32.35 8.10 15.37
C PRO A 106 -33.86 8.31 15.36
N ALA A 107 -34.53 7.87 16.41
CA ALA A 107 -35.94 8.19 16.63
C ALA A 107 -36.17 9.72 16.55
N GLY A 108 -37.20 10.13 15.83
CA GLY A 108 -37.56 11.53 15.60
C GLY A 108 -36.68 12.27 14.57
N ALA A 109 -35.78 11.58 13.85
CA ALA A 109 -35.03 12.20 12.76
C ALA A 109 -35.86 12.46 11.51
N LEU A 110 -36.86 11.58 11.24
CA LEU A 110 -37.84 11.75 10.16
C LEU A 110 -39.05 12.56 10.66
N SER A 111 -39.43 13.56 9.89
CA SER A 111 -40.66 14.36 10.09
C SER A 111 -41.83 13.79 9.27
N GLU A 112 -43.07 14.04 9.72
CA GLU A 112 -44.24 13.75 8.91
C GLU A 112 -44.26 14.67 7.67
N GLY A 113 -44.43 14.08 6.50
CA GLY A 113 -44.42 14.82 5.22
C GLY A 113 -43.01 14.95 4.59
N GLU A 114 -42.67 16.13 4.09
CA GLU A 114 -41.41 16.36 3.35
C GLU A 114 -40.20 16.32 4.28
N ASN A 115 -39.16 15.60 3.86
CA ASN A 115 -37.85 15.53 4.48
C ASN A 115 -36.77 15.81 3.43
N THR A 116 -35.62 16.32 3.84
CA THR A 116 -34.47 16.59 2.97
C THR A 116 -33.24 15.87 3.49
N LEU A 117 -32.70 14.95 2.68
CA LEU A 117 -31.38 14.36 2.90
C LEU A 117 -30.33 15.16 2.14
N SER A 118 -29.28 15.57 2.82
CA SER A 118 -28.20 16.35 2.24
C SER A 118 -26.87 15.64 2.34
N ILE A 119 -26.10 15.60 1.25
CA ILE A 119 -24.69 15.22 1.22
C ILE A 119 -23.88 16.49 1.10
N VAL A 120 -23.10 16.79 2.15
CA VAL A 120 -22.41 18.08 2.33
C VAL A 120 -20.92 17.92 2.05
N PRO A 121 -20.35 18.69 1.12
CA PRO A 121 -18.96 18.54 0.72
C PRO A 121 -17.98 19.00 1.81
N PRO A 122 -16.74 18.46 1.81
CA PRO A 122 -15.61 19.02 2.55
C PRO A 122 -15.18 20.37 1.95
N LYS A 123 -14.19 21.02 2.56
CA LYS A 123 -13.61 22.27 2.04
C LYS A 123 -12.70 22.03 0.84
N GLU A 124 -11.93 20.97 0.93
CA GLU A 124 -10.98 20.53 -0.07
C GLU A 124 -11.70 19.89 -1.27
N ARG A 125 -10.99 19.76 -2.39
CA ARG A 125 -11.51 19.12 -3.60
C ARG A 125 -11.56 17.61 -3.42
N ASP A 126 -12.72 17.04 -3.77
CA ASP A 126 -12.95 15.58 -3.83
C ASP A 126 -14.09 15.33 -4.82
N ASP A 127 -13.90 14.44 -5.79
CA ASP A 127 -14.92 13.99 -6.73
C ASP A 127 -15.42 12.61 -6.30
N ILE A 128 -16.72 12.50 -5.99
CA ILE A 128 -17.34 11.28 -5.50
C ILE A 128 -18.58 10.89 -6.33
N GLU A 129 -18.93 9.61 -6.28
CA GLU A 129 -20.26 9.16 -6.70
C GLU A 129 -21.06 8.74 -5.46
N VAL A 130 -22.32 9.23 -5.32
CA VAL A 130 -23.19 8.92 -4.18
C VAL A 130 -24.65 8.92 -4.60
N GLY A 131 -25.46 7.97 -4.07
CA GLY A 131 -26.90 7.89 -4.42
C GLY A 131 -27.50 6.53 -4.12
N GLU A 132 -28.43 6.06 -4.97
CA GLU A 132 -29.18 4.82 -4.79
C GLU A 132 -29.74 4.69 -3.36
N ILE A 133 -30.44 5.75 -2.91
CA ILE A 133 -30.83 5.94 -1.52
C ILE A 133 -32.10 5.13 -1.22
N LYS A 134 -32.06 4.35 -0.14
CA LYS A 134 -33.18 3.54 0.34
C LYS A 134 -33.42 3.77 1.83
N LEU A 135 -34.68 3.75 2.24
CA LEU A 135 -35.08 3.88 3.64
C LEU A 135 -35.77 2.57 4.08
N ASP A 136 -35.21 1.93 5.09
CA ASP A 136 -35.76 0.82 5.82
C ASP A 136 -36.33 1.34 7.15
N PRO A 137 -37.62 1.10 7.46
CA PRO A 137 -38.22 1.58 8.70
C PRO A 137 -37.71 0.85 9.96
N ARG A 138 -36.92 -0.21 9.80
CA ARG A 138 -36.37 -0.99 10.91
C ARG A 138 -35.06 -0.42 11.41
N PRO A 139 -34.71 -0.64 12.69
CA PRO A 139 -33.39 -0.37 13.23
C PRO A 139 -32.29 -1.05 12.39
N ARG A 140 -31.09 -0.44 12.33
CA ARG A 140 -29.97 -0.96 11.54
C ARG A 140 -29.63 -2.42 11.84
N LYS A 141 -29.68 -2.80 13.14
CA LYS A 141 -29.46 -4.18 13.54
C LYS A 141 -30.46 -5.12 12.86
N ASP A 142 -31.74 -4.80 12.91
CA ASP A 142 -32.82 -5.67 12.35
C ASP A 142 -32.78 -5.68 10.83
N ALA A 143 -32.52 -4.52 10.19
CA ALA A 143 -32.38 -4.40 8.74
C ALA A 143 -31.21 -5.23 8.18
N LEU A 144 -30.15 -5.46 8.97
CA LEU A 144 -28.96 -6.21 8.59
C LEU A 144 -28.89 -7.63 9.18
N SER A 145 -29.92 -8.13 9.89
CA SER A 145 -29.86 -9.46 10.56
C SER A 145 -31.05 -10.36 10.25
N GLU A 146 -31.77 -10.10 9.16
CA GLU A 146 -32.94 -10.92 8.79
C GLU A 146 -32.53 -12.32 8.35
N ALA A 147 -31.32 -12.53 7.89
CA ALA A 147 -30.72 -13.83 7.64
C ALA A 147 -29.34 -13.90 8.29
N THR A 148 -28.84 -15.12 8.49
CA THR A 148 -27.53 -15.37 9.14
C THR A 148 -26.61 -16.14 8.20
N LEU A 149 -25.37 -15.67 8.06
CA LEU A 149 -24.31 -16.34 7.32
C LEU A 149 -23.25 -16.82 8.31
N ARG A 150 -23.01 -18.15 8.35
CA ARG A 150 -21.94 -18.75 9.17
C ARG A 150 -20.78 -19.13 8.27
N ILE A 151 -19.69 -18.40 8.31
CA ILE A 151 -18.52 -18.59 7.46
C ILE A 151 -17.43 -19.30 8.25
N ARG A 152 -16.80 -20.27 7.61
CA ARG A 152 -15.59 -20.93 8.09
C ARG A 152 -14.55 -20.95 6.97
N VAL A 153 -13.34 -20.46 7.27
CA VAL A 153 -12.18 -20.45 6.38
C VAL A 153 -11.10 -21.34 6.96
N THR A 154 -10.55 -22.21 6.12
CA THR A 154 -9.49 -23.15 6.52
C THR A 154 -8.39 -23.20 5.48
N ASP A 155 -7.24 -23.73 5.90
CA ASP A 155 -6.15 -24.11 5.02
C ASP A 155 -6.45 -25.47 4.29
N GLU A 156 -5.46 -25.99 3.58
CA GLU A 156 -5.52 -27.28 2.89
C GLU A 156 -5.64 -28.48 3.84
N GLY A 157 -5.12 -28.34 5.07
CA GLY A 157 -5.21 -29.32 6.16
C GLY A 157 -6.52 -29.25 6.96
N ASN A 158 -7.47 -28.39 6.60
CA ASN A 158 -8.70 -28.05 7.37
C ASN A 158 -8.44 -27.36 8.73
N HIS A 159 -7.25 -26.77 8.95
CA HIS A 159 -7.00 -25.98 10.14
C HIS A 159 -7.63 -24.59 9.94
N PRO A 160 -8.19 -24.00 10.99
CA PRO A 160 -8.66 -22.60 10.95
C PRO A 160 -7.52 -21.67 10.56
N LEU A 161 -7.81 -20.65 9.76
CA LEU A 161 -6.80 -19.74 9.22
C LEU A 161 -7.22 -18.28 9.42
N PRO A 162 -6.39 -17.42 10.03
CA PRO A 162 -6.65 -15.98 10.04
C PRO A 162 -6.82 -15.46 8.62
N CYS A 163 -7.83 -14.64 8.39
CA CYS A 163 -8.16 -14.20 7.04
C CYS A 163 -9.00 -12.93 7.02
N ARG A 164 -9.04 -12.30 5.84
CA ARG A 164 -9.99 -11.29 5.44
C ARG A 164 -11.18 -11.96 4.75
N ILE A 165 -12.39 -11.60 5.17
CA ILE A 165 -13.64 -11.96 4.51
C ILE A 165 -14.24 -10.69 3.93
N THR A 166 -14.60 -10.72 2.65
CA THR A 166 -15.19 -9.57 1.94
C THR A 166 -16.55 -9.97 1.41
N VAL A 167 -17.58 -9.17 1.71
CA VAL A 167 -18.96 -9.38 1.30
C VAL A 167 -19.35 -8.29 0.31
N VAL A 168 -19.76 -8.69 -0.88
CA VAL A 168 -20.28 -7.77 -1.89
C VAL A 168 -21.69 -8.17 -2.33
N ASP A 169 -22.47 -7.19 -2.75
CA ASP A 169 -23.78 -7.40 -3.34
C ASP A 169 -23.68 -7.87 -4.81
N GLN A 170 -24.83 -8.02 -5.46
CA GLN A 170 -24.93 -8.42 -6.87
C GLN A 170 -24.31 -7.41 -7.85
N ASN A 171 -24.09 -6.15 -7.43
CA ASN A 171 -23.47 -5.10 -8.22
C ASN A 171 -21.95 -5.08 -8.04
N GLY A 172 -21.42 -5.88 -7.10
CA GLY A 172 -20.01 -5.89 -6.73
C GLY A 172 -19.64 -4.84 -5.68
N SER A 173 -20.62 -4.12 -5.12
CA SER A 173 -20.38 -3.11 -4.06
C SER A 173 -20.19 -3.81 -2.72
N LEU A 174 -19.20 -3.37 -1.93
CA LEU A 174 -19.04 -3.81 -0.55
C LEU A 174 -20.34 -3.59 0.21
N PHE A 175 -20.85 -4.64 0.87
CA PHE A 175 -22.16 -4.58 1.50
C PHE A 175 -22.06 -4.69 3.02
N PRO A 176 -22.66 -3.76 3.79
CA PRO A 176 -22.61 -3.77 5.23
C PRO A 176 -23.38 -4.98 5.79
N PHE A 177 -22.92 -5.49 6.92
CA PHE A 177 -23.53 -6.58 7.65
C PHE A 177 -23.61 -6.27 9.14
N HIS A 178 -24.43 -7.02 9.87
CA HIS A 178 -24.44 -6.98 11.33
C HIS A 178 -23.44 -8.01 11.85
N PHE A 179 -22.59 -7.57 12.78
CA PHE A 179 -21.71 -8.42 13.55
C PHE A 179 -22.00 -8.17 15.03
N ASP A 180 -22.40 -9.21 15.75
CA ASP A 180 -22.75 -9.14 17.16
C ASP A 180 -21.69 -9.92 17.94
N ASP A 181 -20.66 -9.21 18.40
CA ASP A 181 -19.64 -9.77 19.27
C ASP A 181 -19.53 -8.94 20.54
N ALA A 182 -19.88 -9.53 21.64
CA ALA A 182 -19.71 -8.92 22.98
C ALA A 182 -18.24 -8.74 23.37
N ARG A 183 -17.30 -9.34 22.63
CA ARG A 183 -15.85 -9.17 22.76
C ARG A 183 -15.26 -8.84 21.40
N PRO A 184 -14.29 -7.91 21.29
CA PRO A 184 -13.64 -7.60 20.05
C PRO A 184 -12.80 -8.81 19.58
N SER A 185 -13.42 -9.73 18.82
CA SER A 185 -12.80 -10.90 18.23
C SER A 185 -12.57 -10.78 16.72
N ALA A 186 -12.99 -9.64 16.14
CA ALA A 186 -12.89 -9.35 14.72
C ALA A 186 -12.67 -7.85 14.47
N ALA A 187 -12.04 -7.51 13.36
CA ALA A 187 -11.95 -6.14 12.86
C ALA A 187 -12.98 -5.97 11.73
N VAL A 188 -13.97 -5.09 11.93
CA VAL A 188 -15.16 -5.00 11.08
C VAL A 188 -15.31 -3.61 10.47
N ARG A 189 -15.47 -3.55 9.14
CA ARG A 189 -15.81 -2.34 8.38
C ARG A 189 -16.88 -2.67 7.33
N PRO A 190 -17.52 -1.70 6.68
CA PRO A 190 -18.52 -1.99 5.67
C PRO A 190 -18.03 -3.00 4.63
N GLY A 191 -18.67 -4.15 4.55
CA GLY A 191 -18.32 -5.23 3.63
C GLY A 191 -17.06 -6.03 3.96
N VAL A 192 -16.35 -5.74 5.06
CA VAL A 192 -15.07 -6.37 5.39
C VAL A 192 -15.03 -6.81 6.85
N VAL A 193 -14.56 -8.03 7.09
CA VAL A 193 -14.23 -8.52 8.43
C VAL A 193 -12.93 -9.33 8.41
N TYR A 194 -12.04 -9.02 9.36
CA TYR A 194 -10.87 -9.86 9.67
C TYR A 194 -11.13 -10.69 10.90
N THR A 195 -10.73 -11.94 10.85
CA THR A 195 -10.85 -12.89 11.97
C THR A 195 -9.53 -13.62 12.20
N GLY A 196 -9.16 -13.81 13.47
CA GLY A 196 -7.92 -14.51 13.85
C GLY A 196 -8.03 -16.04 13.80
N HIS A 197 -9.23 -16.59 13.66
CA HIS A 197 -9.48 -18.04 13.74
C HIS A 197 -10.37 -18.58 12.61
N GLY A 198 -10.52 -17.80 11.52
CA GLY A 198 -11.19 -18.24 10.31
C GLY A 198 -12.70 -18.44 10.41
N ALA A 199 -13.36 -18.07 11.52
CA ALA A 199 -14.80 -18.28 11.67
C ALA A 199 -15.50 -16.98 12.06
N VAL A 200 -16.61 -16.67 11.37
CA VAL A 200 -17.48 -15.53 11.70
C VAL A 200 -18.93 -15.86 11.47
N THR A 201 -19.80 -15.19 12.23
CA THR A 201 -21.26 -15.20 12.02
C THR A 201 -21.70 -13.77 11.68
N LEU A 202 -22.32 -13.59 10.53
CA LEU A 202 -22.75 -12.29 10.03
C LEU A 202 -24.28 -12.28 9.85
N GLY A 203 -24.92 -11.19 10.25
CA GLY A 203 -26.30 -10.90 9.87
C GLY A 203 -26.30 -10.14 8.54
N LEU A 204 -27.22 -10.50 7.65
CA LEU A 204 -27.42 -9.86 6.33
C LEU A 204 -28.92 -9.79 6.02
N PRO A 205 -29.38 -8.83 5.19
CA PRO A 205 -30.69 -8.90 4.64
C PRO A 205 -30.82 -10.09 3.66
N PRO A 206 -32.05 -10.54 3.32
CA PRO A 206 -32.25 -11.48 2.24
C PRO A 206 -31.77 -10.92 0.91
N GLY A 207 -31.17 -11.78 0.07
CA GLY A 207 -30.66 -11.35 -1.23
C GLY A 207 -29.48 -12.18 -1.72
N ALA A 208 -28.93 -11.77 -2.86
CA ALA A 208 -27.77 -12.38 -3.48
C ALA A 208 -26.49 -11.63 -3.07
N PHE A 209 -25.48 -12.39 -2.62
CA PHE A 209 -24.18 -11.88 -2.24
C PHE A 209 -23.06 -12.75 -2.81
N LEU A 210 -21.89 -12.18 -2.96
CA LEU A 210 -20.66 -12.90 -3.26
C LEU A 210 -19.71 -12.74 -2.08
N ILE A 211 -19.27 -13.87 -1.51
CA ILE A 211 -18.42 -13.92 -0.35
C ILE A 211 -17.00 -14.29 -0.81
N TYR A 212 -16.02 -13.46 -0.46
CA TYR A 212 -14.61 -13.76 -0.67
C TYR A 212 -13.92 -14.08 0.65
N ALA A 213 -12.92 -14.94 0.60
CA ALA A 213 -11.90 -15.08 1.64
C ALA A 213 -10.52 -14.94 1.02
N SER A 214 -9.62 -14.22 1.70
CA SER A 214 -8.22 -14.02 1.30
C SER A 214 -7.32 -13.98 2.53
N ARG A 215 -6.00 -14.20 2.33
CA ARG A 215 -4.97 -14.08 3.35
C ARG A 215 -3.68 -13.53 2.73
N GLY A 216 -3.73 -12.27 2.29
CA GLY A 216 -2.60 -11.58 1.70
C GLY A 216 -2.04 -12.24 0.45
N PHE A 217 -0.81 -11.86 0.14
CA PHE A 217 -0.14 -12.14 -1.13
C PHE A 217 0.20 -13.62 -1.35
N GLU A 218 0.53 -14.36 -0.30
CA GLU A 218 1.04 -15.74 -0.48
C GLU A 218 -0.06 -16.77 -0.71
N TYR A 219 -1.31 -16.41 -0.46
CA TYR A 219 -2.44 -17.33 -0.48
C TYR A 219 -3.35 -17.14 -1.68
N SER A 220 -4.02 -18.24 -2.07
CA SER A 220 -5.15 -18.16 -3.00
C SER A 220 -6.28 -17.31 -2.45
N ALA A 221 -7.15 -16.82 -3.32
CA ALA A 221 -8.44 -16.28 -2.92
C ALA A 221 -9.54 -17.31 -3.19
N ALA A 222 -10.47 -17.43 -2.25
CA ALA A 222 -11.67 -18.26 -2.41
C ALA A 222 -12.89 -17.36 -2.57
N ARG A 223 -13.89 -17.81 -3.36
CA ARG A 223 -15.14 -17.07 -3.55
C ARG A 223 -16.34 -18.01 -3.61
N GLN A 224 -17.46 -17.58 -3.05
CA GLN A 224 -18.72 -18.33 -3.10
C GLN A 224 -19.91 -17.40 -3.26
N PRO A 225 -20.72 -17.54 -4.32
CA PRO A 225 -22.01 -16.88 -4.42
C PRO A 225 -23.00 -17.52 -3.45
N VAL A 226 -23.82 -16.71 -2.79
CA VAL A 226 -24.86 -17.14 -1.86
C VAL A 226 -26.15 -16.40 -2.14
N PHE A 227 -27.29 -17.05 -1.85
CA PHE A 227 -28.61 -16.44 -1.86
C PHE A 227 -29.26 -16.68 -0.51
N LEU A 228 -29.54 -15.62 0.24
CA LEU A 228 -30.14 -15.67 1.56
C LEU A 228 -31.64 -15.44 1.51
N LYS A 229 -32.39 -16.30 2.20
CA LYS A 229 -33.84 -16.15 2.39
C LYS A 229 -34.11 -15.56 3.78
N PRO A 230 -35.27 -14.90 3.98
CA PRO A 230 -35.65 -14.44 5.32
C PRO A 230 -35.62 -15.57 6.37
N GLY A 231 -35.03 -15.28 7.52
CA GLY A 231 -34.87 -16.22 8.65
C GLY A 231 -33.89 -17.36 8.43
N GLN A 232 -33.21 -17.42 7.27
CA GLN A 232 -32.29 -18.50 6.94
C GLN A 232 -30.97 -18.36 7.68
N THR A 233 -30.44 -19.47 8.20
CA THR A 233 -29.04 -19.62 8.57
C THR A 233 -28.34 -20.48 7.51
N LEU A 234 -27.36 -19.88 6.81
CA LEU A 234 -26.61 -20.53 5.74
C LEU A 234 -25.13 -20.75 6.17
N PRO A 235 -24.65 -22.01 6.25
CA PRO A 235 -23.22 -22.27 6.44
C PRO A 235 -22.47 -22.11 5.10
N VAL A 236 -21.29 -21.48 5.16
CA VAL A 236 -20.34 -21.32 4.05
C VAL A 236 -18.97 -21.81 4.51
N GLN A 237 -18.35 -22.66 3.70
CA GLN A 237 -16.98 -23.14 3.93
C GLN A 237 -16.09 -22.71 2.77
N LEU A 238 -15.00 -22.01 3.07
CA LEU A 238 -14.02 -21.55 2.11
C LEU A 238 -12.66 -22.13 2.48
N ARG A 239 -11.86 -22.45 1.47
CA ARG A 239 -10.51 -23.01 1.66
C ARG A 239 -9.50 -22.17 0.92
N LEU A 240 -8.42 -21.79 1.62
CA LEU A 240 -7.27 -21.10 1.06
C LEU A 240 -6.08 -22.06 0.93
N ARG A 241 -5.28 -21.88 -0.11
CA ARG A 241 -4.03 -22.61 -0.34
C ARG A 241 -2.87 -21.64 -0.23
N HIS A 242 -1.78 -22.07 0.40
CA HIS A 242 -0.51 -21.36 0.32
C HIS A 242 0.08 -21.60 -1.08
N GLU A 243 0.02 -20.58 -1.96
CA GLU A 243 0.37 -20.71 -3.38
C GLU A 243 1.78 -20.23 -3.70
N VAL A 244 2.20 -19.08 -3.14
CA VAL A 244 3.49 -18.48 -3.44
C VAL A 244 4.53 -19.00 -2.46
N PRO A 245 5.50 -19.83 -2.92
CA PRO A 245 6.53 -20.35 -2.03
C PRO A 245 7.55 -19.28 -1.68
N THR A 246 7.82 -19.11 -0.39
CA THR A 246 8.78 -18.15 0.16
C THR A 246 9.84 -18.78 1.07
N PRO A 247 10.43 -19.95 0.72
CA PRO A 247 11.32 -20.66 1.63
C PRO A 247 12.56 -19.81 1.98
N GLY A 248 12.86 -19.71 3.29
CA GLY A 248 13.98 -18.91 3.79
C GLY A 248 13.78 -17.40 3.66
N MET A 249 12.54 -16.95 3.50
CA MET A 249 12.15 -15.54 3.50
C MET A 249 10.97 -15.33 4.43
N VAL A 250 10.96 -14.24 5.17
CA VAL A 250 9.82 -13.80 5.96
C VAL A 250 9.19 -12.55 5.35
N SER A 251 7.86 -12.47 5.39
CA SER A 251 7.12 -11.31 4.95
C SER A 251 7.13 -10.23 6.05
N SER A 252 7.59 -9.03 5.72
CA SER A 252 7.68 -7.90 6.66
C SER A 252 6.89 -6.70 6.13
N ASP A 253 6.20 -6.02 7.03
CA ASP A 253 5.72 -4.66 6.82
C ASP A 253 6.43 -3.74 7.80
N THR A 254 7.29 -2.88 7.26
CA THR A 254 8.15 -1.99 8.06
C THR A 254 7.50 -0.66 8.39
N HIS A 255 6.19 -0.48 8.07
CA HIS A 255 5.48 0.78 8.27
C HIS A 255 3.99 0.51 8.60
N VAL A 256 3.70 0.39 9.90
CA VAL A 256 2.38 -0.02 10.40
C VAL A 256 1.94 0.88 11.56
N HIS A 257 0.70 1.36 11.49
CA HIS A 257 0.11 2.25 12.48
C HIS A 257 -1.13 1.68 13.15
N THR A 258 -1.44 2.23 14.33
CA THR A 258 -2.68 1.99 15.05
C THR A 258 -3.36 3.31 15.42
N PHE A 259 -4.68 3.35 15.37
CA PHE A 259 -5.44 4.50 15.89
C PHE A 259 -5.14 4.76 17.37
N THR A 260 -4.86 3.70 18.12
CA THR A 260 -4.62 3.77 19.57
C THR A 260 -3.46 4.70 19.92
N PHE A 261 -2.38 4.68 19.16
CA PHE A 261 -1.16 5.46 19.40
C PHE A 261 -0.98 6.60 18.39
N SER A 262 -1.18 6.36 17.11
CA SER A 262 -1.03 7.37 16.05
C SER A 262 -2.16 8.41 16.02
N ARG A 263 -3.34 8.11 16.63
CA ARG A 263 -4.49 9.01 16.78
C ARG A 263 -5.20 9.40 15.48
N HIS A 264 -4.90 8.77 14.37
CA HIS A 264 -5.64 8.88 13.11
C HIS A 264 -5.73 7.51 12.42
N GLY A 265 -6.51 7.41 11.32
CA GLY A 265 -6.95 6.14 10.80
C GLY A 265 -8.11 5.56 11.64
N ASP A 266 -8.33 4.25 11.54
CA ASP A 266 -9.48 3.62 12.20
C ASP A 266 -9.15 2.26 12.88
N ALA A 267 -7.97 1.68 12.67
CA ALA A 267 -7.58 0.39 13.23
C ALA A 267 -7.04 0.54 14.66
N THR A 268 -7.75 0.01 15.67
CA THR A 268 -7.20 -0.12 17.01
C THR A 268 -6.04 -1.11 17.04
N THR A 269 -5.25 -1.13 18.12
CA THR A 269 -4.14 -2.08 18.25
C THR A 269 -4.61 -3.52 18.12
N GLU A 270 -5.72 -3.88 18.77
CA GLU A 270 -6.30 -5.22 18.68
C GLU A 270 -6.77 -5.57 17.26
N GLU A 271 -7.47 -4.66 16.58
CA GLU A 271 -7.89 -4.87 15.19
C GLU A 271 -6.68 -4.99 14.26
N ARG A 272 -5.61 -4.23 14.51
CA ARG A 272 -4.36 -4.32 13.74
C ARG A 272 -3.71 -5.70 13.85
N MET A 273 -3.71 -6.34 15.03
CA MET A 273 -3.21 -7.71 15.17
C MET A 273 -3.97 -8.70 14.29
N LEU A 274 -5.30 -8.55 14.21
CA LEU A 274 -6.12 -9.38 13.32
C LEU A 274 -5.83 -9.13 11.84
N THR A 275 -5.63 -7.86 11.44
CA THR A 275 -5.32 -7.55 10.04
C THR A 275 -3.92 -8.05 9.65
N LEU A 276 -2.91 -7.92 10.51
CA LEU A 276 -1.56 -8.47 10.28
C LEU A 276 -1.58 -9.99 10.07
N ALA A 277 -2.22 -10.72 11.00
CA ALA A 277 -2.39 -12.15 10.88
C ALA A 277 -3.21 -12.52 9.63
N GLY A 278 -4.29 -11.76 9.36
CA GLY A 278 -5.18 -11.98 8.20
C GLY A 278 -4.54 -11.69 6.85
N GLU A 279 -3.50 -10.87 6.79
CA GLU A 279 -2.73 -10.57 5.57
C GLU A 279 -1.39 -11.33 5.50
N GLY A 280 -1.12 -12.21 6.49
CA GLY A 280 0.06 -13.07 6.49
C GLY A 280 1.37 -12.30 6.59
N ILE A 281 1.43 -11.24 7.42
CA ILE A 281 2.66 -10.55 7.74
C ILE A 281 3.31 -11.22 8.93
N GLU A 282 4.56 -11.69 8.77
CA GLU A 282 5.29 -12.48 9.77
C GLU A 282 6.23 -11.64 10.63
N LEU A 283 6.73 -10.51 10.09
CA LEU A 283 7.63 -9.59 10.78
C LEU A 283 7.10 -8.15 10.70
N PRO A 284 5.99 -7.82 11.38
CA PRO A 284 5.47 -6.45 11.41
C PRO A 284 6.32 -5.56 12.32
N VAL A 285 6.66 -4.35 11.84
CA VAL A 285 7.30 -3.32 12.66
C VAL A 285 6.25 -2.32 13.13
N ALA A 286 6.08 -2.18 14.43
CA ALA A 286 5.22 -1.18 15.04
C ALA A 286 5.85 0.21 14.88
N THR A 287 5.28 1.05 14.05
CA THR A 287 5.81 2.38 13.72
C THR A 287 4.81 3.49 13.98
N ASP A 288 4.07 3.39 15.08
CA ASP A 288 3.19 4.47 15.51
C ASP A 288 3.98 5.78 15.67
N HIS A 289 3.39 6.92 15.27
CA HIS A 289 4.07 8.22 15.22
C HIS A 289 4.66 8.66 16.55
N ASN A 290 5.99 8.79 16.61
CA ASN A 290 6.74 9.26 17.78
C ASN A 290 6.37 8.50 19.06
N ALA A 291 6.15 7.16 18.94
CA ALA A 291 5.69 6.31 20.02
C ALA A 291 6.23 4.89 19.87
N PHE A 292 6.86 4.36 20.90
CA PHE A 292 7.27 2.95 20.93
C PHE A 292 6.12 2.08 21.37
N THR A 293 5.65 1.23 20.49
CA THR A 293 4.52 0.33 20.71
C THR A 293 4.97 -1.13 20.65
N ASP A 294 4.63 -1.91 21.68
CA ASP A 294 4.81 -3.37 21.67
C ASP A 294 3.49 -4.06 21.34
N TYR A 295 3.40 -4.70 20.18
CA TYR A 295 2.20 -5.43 19.75
C TYR A 295 2.03 -6.80 20.41
N ALA A 296 3.02 -7.32 21.14
CA ALA A 296 3.01 -8.69 21.66
C ALA A 296 1.84 -8.96 22.64
N GLU A 297 1.46 -8.00 23.50
CA GLU A 297 0.33 -8.18 24.41
C GLU A 297 -1.00 -8.21 23.65
N ALA A 298 -1.18 -7.32 22.68
CA ALA A 298 -2.39 -7.27 21.85
C ALA A 298 -2.50 -8.54 20.99
N ALA A 299 -1.40 -9.06 20.43
CA ALA A 299 -1.38 -10.30 19.67
C ALA A 299 -1.85 -11.49 20.53
N ARG A 300 -1.35 -11.61 21.77
CA ARG A 300 -1.81 -12.64 22.72
C ARG A 300 -3.28 -12.48 23.07
N LYS A 301 -3.74 -11.26 23.32
CA LYS A 301 -5.15 -10.96 23.63
C LYS A 301 -6.08 -11.37 22.49
N MET A 302 -5.63 -11.22 21.25
CA MET A 302 -6.37 -11.59 20.04
C MET A 302 -6.12 -13.03 19.58
N ALA A 303 -5.28 -13.79 20.31
CA ALA A 303 -4.90 -15.18 20.02
C ALA A 303 -4.33 -15.35 18.59
N VAL A 304 -3.45 -14.44 18.16
CA VAL A 304 -2.79 -14.46 16.86
C VAL A 304 -1.25 -14.36 16.94
N GLN A 305 -0.69 -14.49 18.16
CA GLN A 305 0.75 -14.43 18.39
C GLN A 305 1.55 -15.48 17.62
N ASP A 306 0.95 -16.63 17.28
CA ASP A 306 1.61 -17.73 16.57
C ASP A 306 1.86 -17.41 15.07
N TYR A 307 1.35 -16.29 14.58
CA TYR A 307 1.42 -15.93 13.16
C TYR A 307 2.47 -14.88 12.81
N PHE A 308 3.09 -14.23 13.80
CA PHE A 308 4.12 -13.22 13.55
C PHE A 308 4.96 -12.90 14.79
N THR A 309 6.17 -12.41 14.55
CA THR A 309 7.07 -11.82 15.55
C THR A 309 6.98 -10.31 15.47
N PRO A 310 6.33 -9.61 16.41
CA PRO A 310 6.22 -8.15 16.38
C PRO A 310 7.53 -7.49 16.75
N VAL A 311 7.90 -6.45 16.01
CA VAL A 311 9.11 -5.65 16.24
C VAL A 311 8.73 -4.27 16.77
N ILE A 312 9.32 -3.86 17.89
CA ILE A 312 9.16 -2.50 18.38
C ILE A 312 9.98 -1.56 17.50
N GLY A 313 9.35 -0.54 16.97
CA GLY A 313 9.95 0.52 16.17
C GLY A 313 9.29 1.85 16.47
N ASP A 314 9.55 2.82 15.59
CA ASP A 314 8.98 4.17 15.65
C ASP A 314 8.95 4.76 14.25
N GLU A 315 7.89 5.45 13.87
CA GLU A 315 8.01 6.46 12.83
C GLU A 315 8.34 7.79 13.47
N ILE A 316 9.62 8.17 13.38
CA ILE A 316 10.08 9.49 13.81
C ILE A 316 9.54 10.52 12.81
N THR A 317 8.36 11.04 13.14
CA THR A 317 7.59 11.98 12.32
C THR A 317 8.08 13.39 12.62
N THR A 318 8.77 13.99 11.66
CA THR A 318 9.39 15.32 11.80
C THR A 318 8.87 16.31 10.74
N ASP A 319 9.09 17.60 10.94
CA ASP A 319 8.82 18.63 9.94
C ASP A 319 9.71 18.52 8.69
N THR A 320 10.76 17.69 8.71
CA THR A 320 11.78 17.62 7.65
C THR A 320 11.94 16.23 7.04
N GLY A 321 10.94 15.37 7.18
CA GLY A 321 10.89 14.01 6.68
C GLY A 321 10.52 13.03 7.78
N HIS A 322 10.08 11.83 7.38
CA HIS A 322 9.69 10.77 8.28
C HIS A 322 10.64 9.60 8.15
N PHE A 323 10.95 8.96 9.28
CA PHE A 323 11.93 7.87 9.33
C PHE A 323 11.42 6.74 10.20
N ASN A 324 11.38 5.51 9.68
CA ASN A 324 11.18 4.35 10.52
C ASN A 324 12.52 3.87 11.09
N ALA A 325 12.55 3.62 12.39
CA ALA A 325 13.73 3.10 13.09
C ALA A 325 13.38 1.86 13.91
N PHE A 326 14.13 0.78 13.70
CA PHE A 326 13.91 -0.50 14.38
C PHE A 326 15.17 -1.39 14.40
N PRO A 327 15.18 -2.45 15.25
CA PRO A 327 14.31 -2.65 16.40
C PRO A 327 14.65 -1.66 17.52
N VAL A 328 13.70 -1.39 18.41
CA VAL A 328 13.93 -0.54 19.59
C VAL A 328 13.90 -1.40 20.85
N ARG A 329 14.82 -1.14 21.79
CA ARG A 329 14.82 -1.83 23.07
C ARG A 329 13.66 -1.32 23.95
N PRO A 330 12.85 -2.21 24.55
CA PRO A 330 11.80 -1.80 25.50
C PRO A 330 12.31 -0.85 26.58
N GLY A 331 11.52 0.19 26.88
CA GLY A 331 11.86 1.20 27.88
C GLY A 331 12.83 2.30 27.41
N SER A 332 13.21 2.32 26.14
CA SER A 332 13.97 3.42 25.55
C SER A 332 13.14 4.72 25.51
N ARG A 333 13.86 5.86 25.41
CA ARG A 333 13.23 7.16 25.18
C ARG A 333 13.02 7.40 23.69
N VAL A 334 11.87 7.92 23.32
CA VAL A 334 11.56 8.35 21.95
C VAL A 334 12.55 9.44 21.51
N PRO A 335 13.13 9.36 20.30
CA PRO A 335 14.04 10.38 19.76
C PRO A 335 13.41 11.77 19.74
N ASN A 336 14.23 12.80 19.79
CA ASN A 336 13.75 14.18 19.67
C ASN A 336 13.37 14.49 18.20
N HIS A 337 12.14 14.24 17.84
CA HIS A 337 11.59 14.46 16.49
C HIS A 337 11.48 15.94 16.07
N ARG A 338 11.80 16.90 16.96
CA ARG A 338 11.80 18.34 16.64
C ARG A 338 13.11 18.83 16.02
N ILE A 339 14.13 17.98 15.95
CA ILE A 339 15.40 18.31 15.28
C ILE A 339 15.13 18.43 13.78
N LYS A 340 15.55 19.58 13.20
CA LYS A 340 15.36 19.88 11.76
C LYS A 340 16.59 19.60 10.91
N ASP A 341 17.76 19.55 11.53
CA ASP A 341 19.02 19.22 10.87
C ASP A 341 19.15 17.68 10.75
N TRP A 342 19.28 17.17 9.53
CA TRP A 342 19.31 15.72 9.32
C TRP A 342 20.50 15.01 9.95
N PRO A 343 21.73 15.50 9.87
CA PRO A 343 22.85 14.88 10.60
C PRO A 343 22.58 14.72 12.08
N ALA A 344 22.13 15.77 12.76
CA ALA A 344 21.82 15.74 14.19
C ALA A 344 20.60 14.84 14.50
N LEU A 345 19.59 14.81 13.62
CA LEU A 345 18.43 13.93 13.75
C LEU A 345 18.86 12.46 13.60
N MET A 346 19.70 12.13 12.63
CA MET A 346 20.20 10.76 12.43
C MET A 346 21.07 10.31 13.61
N GLU A 347 21.87 11.19 14.19
CA GLU A 347 22.63 10.91 15.41
C GLU A 347 21.69 10.56 16.58
N GLU A 348 20.64 11.36 16.80
CA GLU A 348 19.61 11.12 17.84
C GLU A 348 18.88 9.79 17.61
N ILE A 349 18.45 9.49 16.38
CA ILE A 349 17.80 8.24 16.04
C ILE A 349 18.71 7.04 16.29
N ARG A 350 19.95 7.10 15.80
CA ARG A 350 20.92 6.01 15.96
C ARG A 350 21.42 5.83 17.39
N ALA A 351 21.34 6.85 18.22
CA ALA A 351 21.63 6.75 19.66
C ALA A 351 20.54 6.03 20.45
N THR A 352 19.36 5.78 19.84
CA THR A 352 18.26 5.03 20.47
C THR A 352 18.67 3.58 20.67
N PRO A 353 18.60 3.05 21.91
CA PRO A 353 19.06 1.70 22.18
C PRO A 353 18.30 0.65 21.38
N GLY A 354 19.04 -0.20 20.67
CA GLY A 354 18.48 -1.29 19.85
C GLY A 354 18.37 -0.96 18.36
N VAL A 355 18.30 0.30 17.97
CA VAL A 355 18.14 0.70 16.56
C VAL A 355 19.31 0.21 15.71
N ARG A 356 18.97 -0.53 14.66
CA ARG A 356 19.91 -1.05 13.67
C ARG A 356 19.59 -0.57 12.27
N VAL A 357 18.31 -0.48 11.92
CA VAL A 357 17.81 -0.12 10.58
C VAL A 357 17.06 1.20 10.68
N VAL A 358 17.37 2.12 9.76
CA VAL A 358 16.66 3.39 9.58
C VAL A 358 16.17 3.48 8.14
N VAL A 359 14.89 3.69 7.95
CA VAL A 359 14.23 3.79 6.65
C VAL A 359 13.78 5.23 6.41
N LEU A 360 14.07 5.79 5.25
CA LEU A 360 13.44 7.04 4.81
C LEU A 360 12.05 6.72 4.20
N ASN A 361 11.00 7.24 4.82
CA ASN A 361 9.61 6.98 4.44
C ASN A 361 9.15 7.93 3.34
N HIS A 362 8.29 7.44 2.43
CA HIS A 362 7.53 8.20 1.41
C HIS A 362 8.15 9.57 1.01
N PRO A 363 9.40 9.61 0.51
CA PRO A 363 10.22 10.84 0.39
C PRO A 363 9.67 11.87 -0.60
N ARG A 364 8.67 11.51 -1.38
CA ARG A 364 7.97 12.38 -2.33
C ARG A 364 6.71 13.02 -1.77
N ASN A 365 6.29 12.63 -0.54
CA ASN A 365 5.16 13.26 0.12
C ASN A 365 5.56 14.55 0.83
N ILE A 366 4.62 15.48 0.92
CA ILE A 366 4.79 16.78 1.59
C ILE A 366 4.24 16.66 3.01
N HIS A 367 5.08 16.96 3.99
CA HIS A 367 4.71 17.04 5.39
C HIS A 367 5.21 18.36 5.97
N SER A 368 4.36 19.09 6.69
CA SER A 368 4.71 20.40 7.25
C SER A 368 5.36 21.36 6.23
N ASN A 369 4.89 21.34 4.97
CA ASN A 369 5.45 22.10 3.83
C ASN A 369 6.86 21.67 3.40
N PHE A 370 7.36 20.53 3.85
CA PHE A 370 8.65 19.97 3.45
C PHE A 370 8.45 18.66 2.69
N GLN A 371 9.17 18.50 1.58
CA GLN A 371 9.24 17.27 0.80
C GLN A 371 10.71 16.87 0.69
N PRO A 372 11.12 15.73 1.27
CA PRO A 372 12.53 15.29 1.28
C PRO A 372 13.19 15.29 -0.10
N PHE A 373 12.51 14.73 -1.10
CA PHE A 373 13.02 14.65 -2.47
C PHE A 373 12.42 15.69 -3.42
N ALA A 374 12.04 16.85 -2.89
CA ALA A 374 11.75 18.01 -3.75
C ALA A 374 13.01 18.45 -4.52
N ALA A 375 12.82 19.08 -5.68
CA ALA A 375 13.93 19.49 -6.55
C ALA A 375 14.94 20.44 -5.89
N GLN A 376 14.51 21.25 -4.91
CA GLN A 376 15.39 22.12 -4.13
C GLN A 376 16.25 21.35 -3.11
N HIS A 377 15.89 20.14 -2.73
CA HIS A 377 16.57 19.34 -1.71
C HIS A 377 17.34 18.14 -2.29
N TYR A 378 16.89 17.64 -3.42
CA TYR A 378 17.38 16.40 -4.01
C TYR A 378 17.56 16.54 -5.52
N ASN A 379 18.64 15.94 -6.05
CA ASN A 379 18.82 15.80 -7.49
C ASN A 379 18.44 14.39 -7.95
N PRO A 380 17.32 14.21 -8.66
CA PRO A 380 16.81 12.88 -9.03
C PRO A 380 17.65 12.17 -10.10
N VAL A 381 18.63 12.85 -10.69
CA VAL A 381 19.49 12.30 -11.74
C VAL A 381 20.83 11.84 -11.20
N THR A 382 21.35 12.53 -10.18
CA THR A 382 22.66 12.22 -9.58
C THR A 382 22.60 11.62 -8.18
N GLY A 383 21.43 11.61 -7.55
CA GLY A 383 21.27 11.16 -6.15
C GLY A 383 21.84 12.13 -5.11
N GLU A 384 22.17 13.34 -5.50
CA GLU A 384 22.86 14.32 -4.67
C GLU A 384 21.91 15.02 -3.69
N ASN A 385 22.28 15.08 -2.42
CA ASN A 385 21.59 15.91 -1.43
C ASN A 385 22.00 17.38 -1.62
N ARG A 386 21.10 18.21 -2.14
CA ARG A 386 21.36 19.65 -2.36
C ARG A 386 21.41 20.48 -1.09
N ARG A 387 21.11 19.90 0.05
CA ARG A 387 21.25 20.52 1.39
C ARG A 387 22.69 20.47 1.92
N GLY A 388 23.59 19.80 1.21
CA GLY A 388 25.02 19.74 1.51
C GLY A 388 25.45 18.68 2.52
N ALA A 389 24.51 17.90 3.10
CA ALA A 389 24.83 16.78 3.98
C ALA A 389 24.75 15.44 3.21
N GLU A 390 25.50 14.44 3.65
CA GLU A 390 25.36 13.08 3.12
C GLU A 390 24.13 12.41 3.71
N PHE A 391 23.47 11.52 2.93
CA PHE A 391 22.40 10.68 3.43
C PHE A 391 22.98 9.55 4.28
N SER A 392 22.31 9.25 5.40
CA SER A 392 22.79 8.26 6.38
C SER A 392 21.71 7.28 6.85
N PHE A 393 20.57 7.19 6.14
CA PHE A 393 19.59 6.12 6.31
C PHE A 393 20.04 4.84 5.58
N ASP A 394 19.55 3.68 6.02
CA ASP A 394 19.93 2.36 5.48
C ASP A 394 19.01 1.90 4.37
N CYS A 395 17.72 2.25 4.48
CA CYS A 395 16.69 1.85 3.53
C CYS A 395 15.83 3.03 3.10
N ILE A 396 15.08 2.84 2.01
CA ILE A 396 14.14 3.81 1.47
C ILE A 396 12.87 3.10 0.99
N GLU A 397 11.71 3.66 1.24
CA GLU A 397 10.47 3.15 0.68
C GLU A 397 10.39 3.38 -0.83
N LEU A 398 10.40 2.28 -1.59
CA LEU A 398 10.15 2.28 -3.04
C LEU A 398 8.67 2.09 -3.34
N VAL A 399 8.00 1.34 -2.49
CA VAL A 399 6.56 1.13 -2.50
C VAL A 399 6.04 1.37 -1.09
N ASN A 400 5.19 2.37 -0.94
CA ASN A 400 4.36 2.59 0.23
C ASN A 400 2.91 2.56 -0.26
N SER A 401 2.13 1.50 0.07
CA SER A 401 0.84 1.27 -0.58
C SER A 401 -0.26 2.25 -0.18
N SER A 402 -0.12 2.97 0.94
CA SER A 402 -1.03 4.07 1.32
C SER A 402 -0.57 5.43 0.76
N ALA A 403 0.72 5.59 0.46
CA ALA A 403 1.33 6.82 -0.01
C ALA A 403 1.98 6.67 -1.40
N LEU A 404 1.33 5.93 -2.30
CA LEU A 404 1.79 5.71 -3.67
C LEU A 404 1.96 7.02 -4.42
N GLN A 405 2.85 7.03 -5.40
CA GLN A 405 2.97 8.11 -6.38
C GLN A 405 2.16 7.77 -7.64
N SER A 406 1.66 8.79 -8.34
CA SER A 406 0.97 8.58 -9.63
C SER A 406 1.86 7.87 -10.65
N ASP A 407 3.16 8.13 -10.63
CA ASP A 407 4.19 7.39 -11.35
C ASP A 407 4.89 6.41 -10.39
N LEU A 408 4.53 5.15 -10.45
CA LEU A 408 5.07 4.09 -9.58
C LEU A 408 6.59 3.91 -9.72
N MET A 409 7.18 4.27 -10.88
CA MET A 409 8.61 4.16 -11.11
C MET A 409 9.42 5.35 -10.56
N LEU A 410 8.77 6.39 -10.03
CA LEU A 410 9.44 7.59 -9.55
C LEU A 410 10.42 7.29 -8.41
N ALA A 411 9.96 6.57 -7.37
CA ALA A 411 10.80 6.20 -6.23
C ALA A 411 11.96 5.26 -6.64
N PHE A 412 11.73 4.36 -7.60
CA PHE A 412 12.80 3.49 -8.12
C PHE A 412 13.89 4.27 -8.84
N ARG A 413 13.53 5.26 -9.67
CA ARG A 413 14.52 6.13 -10.33
C ARG A 413 15.31 6.96 -9.32
N ASP A 414 14.65 7.50 -8.31
CA ASP A 414 15.32 8.23 -7.22
C ASP A 414 16.33 7.32 -6.49
N TRP A 415 15.91 6.13 -6.14
CA TRP A 415 16.76 5.15 -5.46
C TRP A 415 17.97 4.73 -6.30
N MET A 416 17.78 4.43 -7.59
CA MET A 416 18.90 4.10 -8.49
C MET A 416 19.90 5.25 -8.62
N ALA A 417 19.43 6.51 -8.57
CA ALA A 417 20.31 7.67 -8.54
C ALA A 417 21.12 7.74 -7.23
N LEU A 418 20.54 7.37 -6.08
CA LEU A 418 21.30 7.22 -4.83
C LEU A 418 22.40 6.16 -4.94
N LEU A 419 22.09 4.99 -5.52
CA LEU A 419 23.08 3.93 -5.76
C LEU A 419 24.22 4.42 -6.67
N ASN A 420 23.89 5.13 -7.73
CA ASN A 420 24.88 5.73 -8.65
C ASN A 420 25.75 6.81 -8.00
N HIS A 421 25.21 7.51 -7.00
CA HIS A 421 25.97 8.45 -6.18
C HIS A 421 26.98 7.73 -5.28
N GLY A 422 26.70 6.50 -4.89
CA GLY A 422 27.53 5.68 -4.01
C GLY A 422 26.93 5.37 -2.65
N TYR A 423 25.67 5.76 -2.41
CA TYR A 423 24.98 5.38 -1.17
C TYR A 423 24.64 3.90 -1.15
N ARG A 424 24.87 3.24 -0.05
CA ARG A 424 24.45 1.84 0.21
C ARG A 424 23.10 1.85 0.89
N VAL A 425 22.08 2.21 0.12
CA VAL A 425 20.68 2.31 0.54
C VAL A 425 19.86 1.25 -0.15
N PHE A 426 19.03 0.50 0.59
CA PHE A 426 18.25 -0.61 0.06
C PHE A 426 16.76 -0.28 0.00
N GLY A 427 16.10 -0.78 -1.04
CA GLY A 427 14.69 -0.55 -1.27
C GLY A 427 13.81 -1.45 -0.43
N VAL A 428 12.80 -0.89 0.24
CA VAL A 428 11.77 -1.62 0.97
C VAL A 428 10.38 -1.37 0.37
N GLY A 429 9.47 -2.31 0.57
CA GLY A 429 8.04 -2.15 0.40
C GLY A 429 7.35 -2.15 1.76
N SER A 430 6.35 -1.31 1.94
CA SER A 430 5.61 -1.17 3.19
C SER A 430 4.18 -0.70 2.92
N SER A 431 3.32 -0.73 3.94
CA SER A 431 1.93 -0.33 3.75
C SER A 431 1.61 1.09 4.23
N ASP A 432 2.22 1.56 5.30
CA ASP A 432 1.84 2.80 5.99
C ASP A 432 0.35 2.81 6.35
N CYS A 433 -0.13 1.63 6.77
CA CYS A 433 -1.55 1.39 6.90
C CYS A 433 -2.08 1.86 8.25
N HIS A 434 -3.08 2.75 8.23
CA HIS A 434 -3.77 3.29 9.39
C HIS A 434 -5.17 2.70 9.58
N ASP A 435 -5.76 2.14 8.53
CA ASP A 435 -7.15 1.68 8.48
C ASP A 435 -7.26 0.15 8.53
N VAL A 436 -8.47 -0.36 8.80
CA VAL A 436 -8.76 -1.79 8.74
C VAL A 436 -8.98 -2.25 7.28
N SER A 437 -9.67 -1.46 6.47
CA SER A 437 -10.14 -1.92 5.16
C SER A 437 -9.79 -1.05 3.97
N ARG A 438 -9.58 0.26 4.15
CA ARG A 438 -9.28 1.21 3.06
C ARG A 438 -7.89 0.95 2.48
N TYR A 439 -6.88 0.97 3.34
CA TYR A 439 -5.51 0.61 3.02
C TYR A 439 -5.20 -0.75 3.66
N ILE A 440 -4.77 -1.70 2.86
CA ILE A 440 -4.53 -3.07 3.33
C ILE A 440 -3.13 -3.15 3.92
N VAL A 441 -3.01 -3.55 5.20
CA VAL A 441 -1.71 -3.77 5.83
C VAL A 441 -0.93 -4.84 5.07
N GLY A 442 0.35 -4.60 4.81
CA GLY A 442 1.19 -5.52 4.04
C GLY A 442 0.81 -5.64 2.56
N GLN A 443 0.01 -4.74 1.97
CA GLN A 443 -0.22 -4.70 0.53
C GLN A 443 1.09 -4.38 -0.21
N GLY A 444 1.77 -3.30 0.20
CA GLY A 444 3.21 -3.15 0.02
C GLY A 444 3.92 -3.88 1.15
N ARG A 445 4.89 -4.73 0.83
CA ARG A 445 5.65 -5.52 1.81
C ARG A 445 7.07 -5.80 1.35
N THR A 446 7.93 -6.14 2.30
CA THR A 446 9.30 -6.56 2.06
C THR A 446 9.43 -8.05 2.38
N TYR A 447 10.02 -8.83 1.47
CA TYR A 447 10.48 -10.18 1.78
C TYR A 447 11.93 -10.15 2.22
N VAL A 448 12.18 -10.61 3.44
CA VAL A 448 13.49 -10.56 4.10
C VAL A 448 14.10 -11.95 4.09
N MET A 449 15.31 -12.11 3.57
CA MET A 449 16.04 -13.38 3.64
C MET A 449 16.38 -13.70 5.09
N CYS A 450 15.59 -14.58 5.68
CA CYS A 450 15.66 -14.98 7.08
C CYS A 450 14.94 -16.31 7.22
N LYS A 451 15.30 -17.11 8.24
CA LYS A 451 14.56 -18.35 8.52
C LYS A 451 13.14 -18.03 8.98
N ASP A 452 12.19 -18.77 8.43
CA ASP A 452 10.74 -18.65 8.65
C ASP A 452 10.12 -19.89 9.32
N ASP A 453 10.93 -20.74 9.93
CA ASP A 453 10.49 -22.02 10.51
C ASP A 453 9.46 -21.85 11.65
N ASP A 454 9.45 -20.71 12.32
CA ASP A 454 8.54 -20.37 13.42
C ASP A 454 8.23 -18.85 13.39
N PRO A 455 7.09 -18.43 12.78
CA PRO A 455 6.73 -17.02 12.69
C PRO A 455 6.63 -16.30 14.05
N GLU A 456 6.35 -17.03 15.15
CA GLU A 456 6.34 -16.47 16.51
C GLU A 456 7.74 -16.06 17.00
N LYS A 457 8.82 -16.62 16.39
CA LYS A 457 10.21 -16.52 16.90
C LYS A 457 11.23 -16.23 15.81
N ILE A 458 10.94 -15.31 14.91
CA ILE A 458 11.86 -14.87 13.86
C ILE A 458 13.12 -14.24 14.50
N ASN A 459 14.29 -14.59 13.97
CA ASN A 459 15.56 -14.04 14.42
C ASN A 459 15.73 -12.59 13.94
N LEU A 460 15.51 -11.63 14.84
CA LEU A 460 15.60 -10.20 14.52
C LEU A 460 17.01 -9.75 14.09
N ASP A 461 18.07 -10.37 14.61
CA ASP A 461 19.45 -10.05 14.22
C ASP A 461 19.71 -10.48 12.78
N GLU A 462 19.28 -11.67 12.38
CA GLU A 462 19.37 -12.16 11.00
C GLU A 462 18.54 -11.29 10.04
N ALA A 463 17.31 -10.93 10.44
CA ALA A 463 16.45 -10.06 9.66
C ALA A 463 17.07 -8.65 9.47
N CYS A 464 17.56 -8.02 10.54
CA CYS A 464 18.23 -6.71 10.46
C CYS A 464 19.48 -6.78 9.59
N ASP A 465 20.28 -7.85 9.70
CA ASP A 465 21.45 -8.08 8.85
C ASP A 465 21.05 -8.15 7.36
N SER A 466 19.91 -8.77 7.05
CA SER A 466 19.40 -8.86 5.69
C SER A 466 18.95 -7.49 5.16
N PHE A 467 18.30 -6.66 5.97
CA PHE A 467 18.01 -5.27 5.60
C PHE A 467 19.30 -4.49 5.29
N LEU A 468 20.31 -4.58 6.16
CA LEU A 468 21.58 -3.84 6.03
C LEU A 468 22.49 -4.36 4.90
N LYS A 469 22.26 -5.56 4.40
CA LYS A 469 23.00 -6.18 3.29
C LYS A 469 22.25 -6.16 1.97
N GLY A 470 21.00 -5.68 1.96
CA GLY A 470 20.13 -5.68 0.77
C GLY A 470 19.63 -7.05 0.36
N ARG A 471 19.62 -8.03 1.27
CA ARG A 471 19.05 -9.36 1.06
C ARG A 471 17.55 -9.35 1.29
N ILE A 472 16.89 -8.44 0.59
CA ILE A 472 15.47 -8.17 0.70
C ILE A 472 14.86 -7.92 -0.69
N LEU A 473 13.55 -8.18 -0.83
CA LEU A 473 12.79 -7.99 -2.06
C LEU A 473 11.58 -7.10 -1.77
N VAL A 474 11.24 -6.24 -2.73
CA VAL A 474 10.06 -5.35 -2.67
C VAL A 474 8.90 -6.03 -3.37
N SER A 475 7.74 -6.09 -2.72
CA SER A 475 6.54 -6.70 -3.29
C SER A 475 5.30 -5.84 -3.06
N MET A 476 4.50 -5.68 -4.11
CA MET A 476 3.10 -5.28 -4.08
C MET A 476 2.35 -6.09 -5.15
N GLY A 477 2.03 -7.34 -4.81
CA GLY A 477 1.31 -8.26 -5.69
C GLY A 477 2.17 -9.10 -6.64
N LEU A 478 3.50 -8.91 -6.67
CA LEU A 478 4.47 -9.77 -7.37
C LEU A 478 5.71 -9.97 -6.50
N LEU A 479 6.29 -11.16 -6.52
CA LEU A 479 7.57 -11.49 -5.92
C LEU A 479 8.59 -11.74 -7.03
N THR A 480 9.57 -10.83 -7.16
CA THR A 480 10.61 -10.90 -8.19
C THR A 480 11.92 -11.33 -7.56
N GLN A 481 12.49 -12.41 -8.06
CA GLN A 481 13.78 -12.96 -7.65
C GLN A 481 14.76 -12.87 -8.81
N MET A 482 16.05 -12.69 -8.52
CA MET A 482 17.11 -12.63 -9.53
C MET A 482 18.36 -13.36 -9.04
N THR A 483 19.03 -14.05 -9.96
CA THR A 483 20.36 -14.62 -9.74
C THR A 483 21.29 -14.28 -10.90
N VAL A 484 22.59 -14.21 -10.62
CA VAL A 484 23.66 -14.12 -11.61
C VAL A 484 24.49 -15.41 -11.54
N ASP A 485 24.64 -16.06 -12.71
CA ASP A 485 25.35 -17.34 -12.90
C ASP A 485 24.87 -18.48 -11.97
N ASP A 486 23.58 -18.45 -11.57
CA ASP A 486 22.95 -19.35 -10.61
C ASP A 486 23.67 -19.43 -9.24
N LYS A 487 24.56 -18.49 -8.96
CA LYS A 487 25.43 -18.45 -7.79
C LYS A 487 25.21 -17.25 -6.90
N PHE A 488 25.04 -16.07 -7.49
CA PHE A 488 24.91 -14.82 -6.75
C PHE A 488 23.45 -14.39 -6.68
N ALA A 489 22.99 -14.01 -5.50
CA ALA A 489 21.63 -13.53 -5.23
C ALA A 489 21.64 -12.04 -4.84
N VAL A 490 20.48 -11.49 -4.58
CA VAL A 490 20.32 -10.08 -4.13
C VAL A 490 21.16 -9.80 -2.88
N GLY A 491 21.85 -8.65 -2.87
CA GLY A 491 22.77 -8.24 -1.82
C GLY A 491 24.21 -8.73 -2.02
N ASP A 492 24.45 -9.75 -2.87
CA ASP A 492 25.79 -10.30 -3.10
C ASP A 492 26.62 -9.44 -4.05
N LEU A 493 27.95 -9.51 -3.90
CA LEU A 493 28.90 -9.04 -4.89
C LEU A 493 29.33 -10.20 -5.78
N ALA A 494 28.93 -10.14 -7.04
CA ALA A 494 29.28 -11.14 -8.05
C ALA A 494 30.70 -10.90 -8.57
N THR A 495 31.63 -11.73 -8.13
CA THR A 495 33.06 -11.68 -8.46
C THR A 495 33.49 -12.89 -9.29
N GLY A 496 34.59 -12.75 -10.04
CA GLY A 496 35.13 -13.84 -10.83
C GLY A 496 34.22 -14.28 -11.98
N ILE A 497 33.39 -13.38 -12.49
CA ILE A 497 32.45 -13.62 -13.59
C ILE A 497 33.25 -13.64 -14.92
N GLY A 498 32.86 -14.56 -15.81
CA GLY A 498 33.39 -14.65 -17.17
C GLY A 498 32.96 -13.47 -18.06
N GLU A 499 33.34 -13.50 -19.35
CA GLU A 499 32.97 -12.43 -20.30
C GLU A 499 31.47 -12.27 -20.51
N LEU A 500 30.70 -13.34 -20.27
CA LEU A 500 29.23 -13.38 -20.35
C LEU A 500 28.66 -13.75 -18.98
N MET A 501 27.63 -13.03 -18.55
CA MET A 501 26.86 -13.31 -17.35
C MET A 501 25.51 -13.91 -17.70
N ARG A 502 25.08 -14.91 -16.95
CA ARG A 502 23.72 -15.43 -17.01
C ARG A 502 22.88 -14.75 -15.93
N VAL A 503 21.93 -13.92 -16.33
CA VAL A 503 20.99 -13.29 -15.39
C VAL A 503 19.65 -13.99 -15.51
N THR A 504 19.23 -14.67 -14.45
CA THR A 504 17.93 -15.34 -14.38
C THR A 504 17.01 -14.58 -13.46
N VAL A 505 15.81 -14.23 -13.95
CA VAL A 505 14.76 -13.55 -13.21
C VAL A 505 13.53 -14.46 -13.15
N THR A 506 13.04 -14.73 -11.94
CA THR A 506 11.81 -15.48 -11.69
C THR A 506 10.78 -14.55 -11.06
N VAL A 507 9.56 -14.55 -11.61
CA VAL A 507 8.44 -13.74 -11.09
C VAL A 507 7.34 -14.65 -10.62
N LEU A 508 7.03 -14.57 -9.33
CA LEU A 508 5.95 -15.29 -8.68
C LEU A 508 4.82 -14.35 -8.28
N GLY A 509 3.64 -14.90 -8.10
CA GLY A 509 2.47 -14.21 -7.57
C GLY A 509 1.31 -15.16 -7.41
N PRO A 510 0.34 -14.89 -6.52
CA PRO A 510 -0.81 -15.76 -6.35
C PRO A 510 -1.66 -15.85 -7.62
N SER A 511 -2.49 -16.85 -7.71
CA SER A 511 -3.32 -17.12 -8.89
C SER A 511 -4.25 -15.96 -9.30
N TRP A 512 -4.50 -15.02 -8.41
CA TRP A 512 -5.33 -13.84 -8.63
C TRP A 512 -4.56 -12.57 -9.06
N THR A 513 -3.22 -12.63 -9.16
CA THR A 513 -2.40 -11.56 -9.77
C THR A 513 -1.87 -11.98 -11.15
N SER A 514 -1.48 -11.00 -11.96
CA SER A 514 -0.85 -11.21 -13.25
C SER A 514 0.39 -10.33 -13.41
N ALA A 515 1.34 -10.76 -14.22
CA ALA A 515 2.48 -9.95 -14.64
C ALA A 515 2.45 -9.83 -16.18
N ASP A 516 2.80 -8.68 -16.71
CA ASP A 516 2.84 -8.43 -18.15
C ASP A 516 4.23 -8.03 -18.66
N ARG A 517 5.17 -7.70 -17.76
CA ARG A 517 6.51 -7.23 -18.13
C ARG A 517 7.55 -7.48 -17.03
N VAL A 518 8.78 -7.74 -17.47
CA VAL A 518 9.99 -7.73 -16.63
C VAL A 518 11.03 -6.83 -17.28
N GLU A 519 11.65 -5.98 -16.48
CA GLU A 519 12.71 -5.05 -16.90
C GLU A 519 13.96 -5.30 -16.06
N LEU A 520 15.13 -5.29 -16.71
CA LEU A 520 16.44 -5.40 -16.08
C LEU A 520 17.20 -4.10 -16.24
N PHE A 521 17.66 -3.55 -15.13
CA PHE A 521 18.43 -2.30 -15.06
C PHE A 521 19.87 -2.59 -14.64
N ALA A 522 20.82 -1.88 -15.28
CA ALA A 522 22.21 -1.80 -14.84
C ALA A 522 22.54 -0.32 -14.58
N ASN A 523 23.02 0.02 -13.39
CA ASN A 523 23.27 1.40 -12.97
C ASN A 523 22.09 2.36 -13.28
N GLY A 524 20.85 1.87 -13.08
CA GLY A 524 19.64 2.64 -13.33
C GLY A 524 19.24 2.76 -14.81
N ILE A 525 20.00 2.19 -15.73
CA ILE A 525 19.70 2.17 -17.16
C ILE A 525 19.04 0.84 -17.51
N GLN A 526 17.87 0.88 -18.14
CA GLN A 526 17.20 -0.31 -18.64
C GLN A 526 18.02 -0.96 -19.76
N ILE A 527 18.50 -2.17 -19.52
CA ILE A 527 19.33 -2.92 -20.48
C ILE A 527 18.58 -4.08 -21.15
N ARG A 528 17.52 -4.59 -20.51
CA ARG A 528 16.63 -5.63 -21.08
C ARG A 528 15.20 -5.37 -20.67
N GLU A 529 14.30 -5.83 -21.51
CA GLU A 529 12.87 -5.89 -21.27
C GLU A 529 12.32 -7.20 -21.86
N GLN A 530 11.38 -7.80 -21.18
CA GLN A 530 10.62 -8.95 -21.68
C GLN A 530 9.16 -8.78 -21.35
N LYS A 531 8.30 -8.76 -22.38
CA LYS A 531 6.85 -8.88 -22.21
C LYS A 531 6.47 -10.33 -21.86
N ILE A 532 5.48 -10.47 -21.02
CA ILE A 532 4.93 -11.76 -20.60
C ILE A 532 3.59 -11.95 -21.30
N GLU A 533 3.58 -12.75 -22.36
CA GLU A 533 2.36 -13.04 -23.16
C GLU A 533 1.43 -14.04 -22.43
N ALA A 534 2.00 -14.99 -21.72
CA ALA A 534 1.29 -15.99 -20.95
C ALA A 534 2.12 -16.42 -19.74
N PRO A 535 1.49 -16.72 -18.58
CA PRO A 535 2.20 -17.22 -17.41
C PRO A 535 2.67 -18.68 -17.62
N VAL A 536 3.77 -19.05 -16.98
CA VAL A 536 4.28 -20.44 -16.92
C VAL A 536 3.29 -21.33 -16.16
N SER A 537 2.76 -20.79 -15.06
CA SER A 537 1.71 -21.41 -14.27
C SER A 537 0.86 -20.32 -13.60
N PRO A 538 -0.25 -20.65 -12.92
CA PRO A 538 -0.99 -19.65 -12.15
C PRO A 538 -0.15 -18.91 -11.11
N VAL A 539 0.94 -19.49 -10.63
CA VAL A 539 1.83 -18.93 -9.59
C VAL A 539 3.14 -18.40 -10.19
N GLU A 540 3.83 -19.18 -11.01
CA GLU A 540 5.03 -18.72 -11.71
C GLU A 540 4.61 -17.94 -12.96
N LYS A 541 4.68 -16.61 -12.86
CA LYS A 541 4.27 -15.72 -13.96
C LYS A 541 5.25 -15.80 -15.12
N THR A 542 6.56 -15.86 -14.81
CA THR A 542 7.62 -16.08 -15.80
C THR A 542 8.92 -16.48 -15.15
N ARG A 543 9.78 -17.13 -15.96
CA ARG A 543 11.21 -17.35 -15.69
C ARG A 543 11.99 -17.00 -16.94
N ILE A 544 12.84 -15.99 -16.84
CA ILE A 544 13.59 -15.43 -17.97
C ILE A 544 15.06 -15.54 -17.67
N THR A 545 15.84 -15.96 -18.67
CA THR A 545 17.30 -15.97 -18.58
C THR A 545 17.88 -15.13 -19.72
N TRP A 546 18.64 -14.11 -19.37
CA TRP A 546 19.42 -13.32 -20.32
C TRP A 546 20.90 -13.66 -20.21
N ILE A 547 21.54 -13.82 -21.35
CA ILE A 547 23.00 -13.84 -21.44
C ILE A 547 23.44 -12.44 -21.86
N ILE A 548 24.19 -11.77 -21.00
CA ILE A 548 24.63 -10.39 -21.20
C ILE A 548 26.16 -10.28 -21.04
N PRO A 549 26.82 -9.40 -21.81
CA PRO A 549 28.26 -9.17 -21.63
C PRO A 549 28.53 -8.62 -20.22
N LYS A 550 29.60 -9.08 -19.57
CA LYS A 550 30.11 -8.48 -18.35
C LYS A 550 30.62 -7.06 -18.67
N PRO A 551 30.18 -6.00 -17.97
CA PRO A 551 30.76 -4.68 -18.17
C PRO A 551 32.25 -4.67 -17.75
N ALA A 552 33.04 -3.78 -18.34
CA ALA A 552 34.43 -3.57 -17.96
C ALA A 552 34.61 -2.67 -16.73
N TYR A 553 33.53 -2.32 -16.08
CA TYR A 553 33.40 -1.49 -14.88
C TYR A 553 32.27 -2.06 -14.01
N ASP A 554 32.24 -1.69 -12.74
CA ASP A 554 31.23 -2.21 -11.83
C ASP A 554 29.84 -1.69 -12.12
N ALA A 555 28.87 -2.56 -11.89
CA ALA A 555 27.47 -2.21 -12.08
C ALA A 555 26.58 -2.85 -10.99
N HIS A 556 25.51 -2.18 -10.63
CA HIS A 556 24.44 -2.78 -9.87
C HIS A 556 23.30 -3.23 -10.79
N LEU A 557 22.85 -4.46 -10.64
CA LEU A 557 21.72 -5.02 -11.39
C LEU A 557 20.46 -5.03 -10.54
N VAL A 558 19.35 -4.55 -11.09
CA VAL A 558 18.02 -4.57 -10.47
C VAL A 558 17.01 -5.09 -11.47
N ALA A 559 16.16 -6.03 -11.06
CA ALA A 559 15.04 -6.51 -11.86
C ALA A 559 13.72 -5.98 -11.28
N ILE A 560 12.83 -5.50 -12.14
CA ILE A 560 11.49 -5.01 -11.80
C ILE A 560 10.48 -5.73 -12.69
N ALA A 561 9.50 -6.38 -12.05
CA ALA A 561 8.34 -6.94 -12.74
C ALA A 561 7.10 -6.09 -12.43
N SER A 562 6.22 -5.95 -13.41
CA SER A 562 4.94 -5.26 -13.23
C SER A 562 3.81 -6.00 -13.95
N GLY A 563 2.58 -5.69 -13.55
CA GLY A 563 1.39 -6.27 -14.15
C GLY A 563 0.14 -5.42 -13.93
N PRO A 564 -0.98 -5.79 -14.54
CA PRO A 564 -2.23 -5.06 -14.37
C PRO A 564 -2.69 -5.09 -12.91
N THR A 565 -3.48 -4.10 -12.52
CA THR A 565 -4.06 -4.03 -11.18
C THR A 565 -4.99 -5.20 -10.89
N VAL A 566 -5.16 -5.50 -9.60
CA VAL A 566 -6.20 -6.42 -9.11
C VAL A 566 -7.51 -5.64 -8.97
N THR A 567 -8.55 -6.09 -9.66
CA THR A 567 -9.89 -5.47 -9.61
C THR A 567 -10.82 -6.10 -8.59
N ALA A 568 -10.38 -7.21 -7.96
CA ALA A 568 -11.18 -7.89 -6.96
C ALA A 568 -11.28 -7.06 -5.66
N PRO A 569 -12.47 -7.00 -5.02
CA PRO A 569 -12.73 -6.10 -3.89
C PRO A 569 -11.94 -6.42 -2.63
N PHE A 570 -11.33 -7.60 -2.57
CA PHE A 570 -10.52 -8.02 -1.41
C PHE A 570 -9.07 -7.53 -1.46
N TRP A 571 -8.58 -6.94 -2.59
CA TRP A 571 -7.19 -6.50 -2.73
C TRP A 571 -7.02 -5.31 -3.68
N GLN A 572 -7.91 -4.34 -3.62
CA GLN A 572 -7.86 -3.15 -4.46
C GLN A 572 -6.70 -2.24 -4.06
N ILE A 573 -5.94 -1.75 -5.05
CA ILE A 573 -4.88 -0.76 -4.84
C ILE A 573 -5.54 0.63 -4.74
N PRO A 574 -5.34 1.37 -3.65
CA PRO A 574 -5.96 2.69 -3.44
C PRO A 574 -5.37 3.75 -4.36
N LYS A 575 -6.09 4.86 -4.53
CA LYS A 575 -5.58 6.04 -5.23
C LYS A 575 -4.50 6.74 -4.38
N PRO A 576 -3.51 7.40 -5.02
CA PRO A 576 -2.48 8.14 -4.32
C PRO A 576 -3.04 9.20 -3.35
N TYR A 577 -2.48 9.25 -2.15
CA TYR A 577 -2.83 10.26 -1.15
C TYR A 577 -2.45 11.69 -1.59
N GLN A 578 -1.26 11.84 -2.19
CA GLN A 578 -0.76 13.11 -2.74
C GLN A 578 -0.35 12.89 -4.20
N PRO A 579 -1.30 12.90 -5.15
CA PRO A 579 -1.00 12.60 -6.54
C PRO A 579 -0.18 13.71 -7.19
N SER A 580 0.85 13.33 -7.93
CA SER A 580 1.65 14.24 -8.76
C SER A 580 0.99 14.54 -10.13
N SER A 581 -0.03 13.76 -10.51
CA SER A 581 -0.83 13.96 -11.71
C SER A 581 -2.25 13.43 -11.52
N ARG A 582 -3.18 13.84 -12.41
CA ARG A 582 -4.56 13.34 -12.45
C ARG A 582 -4.71 11.97 -13.10
N VAL A 583 -3.61 11.40 -13.60
CA VAL A 583 -3.60 10.06 -14.21
C VAL A 583 -3.18 9.06 -13.16
N TRP A 584 -4.03 8.09 -12.90
CA TRP A 584 -3.74 6.98 -12.01
C TRP A 584 -3.99 5.67 -12.76
N GLU A 585 -2.93 4.88 -12.89
CA GLU A 585 -2.97 3.54 -13.49
C GLU A 585 -2.37 2.55 -12.47
N PRO A 586 -3.19 2.02 -11.56
CA PRO A 586 -2.69 1.10 -10.53
C PRO A 586 -2.15 -0.17 -11.18
N ARG A 587 -0.97 -0.61 -10.71
CA ARG A 587 -0.29 -1.81 -11.17
C ARG A 587 0.23 -2.60 -10.00
N VAL A 588 0.26 -3.94 -10.13
CA VAL A 588 1.06 -4.77 -9.25
C VAL A 588 2.53 -4.65 -9.66
N ILE A 589 3.43 -4.71 -8.66
CA ILE A 589 4.86 -4.56 -8.88
C ILE A 589 5.64 -5.48 -7.93
N GLY A 590 6.77 -5.98 -8.40
CA GLY A 590 7.76 -6.69 -7.61
C GLY A 590 9.16 -6.32 -8.07
N ALA A 591 10.07 -6.04 -7.14
CA ALA A 591 11.43 -5.64 -7.48
C ALA A 591 12.47 -6.31 -6.60
N THR A 592 13.66 -6.49 -7.16
CA THR A 592 14.83 -6.93 -6.42
C THR A 592 15.58 -5.74 -5.83
N ASN A 593 16.33 -5.98 -4.76
CA ASN A 593 17.47 -5.15 -4.43
C ASN A 593 18.66 -5.53 -5.33
N PRO A 594 19.79 -4.78 -5.31
CA PRO A 594 20.88 -4.99 -6.24
C PRO A 594 21.59 -6.33 -6.06
N ILE A 595 21.98 -6.94 -7.18
CA ILE A 595 23.18 -7.76 -7.26
C ILE A 595 24.29 -6.84 -7.75
N TRP A 596 25.38 -6.74 -6.98
CA TRP A 596 26.54 -5.94 -7.32
C TRP A 596 27.47 -6.75 -8.23
N VAL A 597 27.94 -6.20 -9.31
CA VAL A 597 28.83 -6.86 -10.27
C VAL A 597 30.21 -6.22 -10.20
N ASP A 598 31.22 -7.01 -9.85
CA ASP A 598 32.63 -6.66 -9.94
C ASP A 598 33.06 -6.79 -11.41
N GLY A 599 32.92 -5.70 -12.16
CA GLY A 599 33.18 -5.65 -13.59
C GLY A 599 34.65 -5.55 -13.93
N ASP A 600 35.42 -4.77 -13.18
CA ASP A 600 36.86 -4.55 -13.40
C ASP A 600 37.74 -5.63 -12.72
N GLY A 601 37.17 -6.44 -11.82
CA GLY A 601 37.83 -7.62 -11.22
C GLY A 601 38.70 -7.29 -10.03
N ASP A 602 38.48 -6.15 -9.35
CA ASP A 602 39.26 -5.73 -8.18
C ASP A 602 38.75 -6.30 -6.85
N GLY A 603 37.63 -7.03 -6.86
CA GLY A 603 37.00 -7.65 -5.70
C GLY A 603 36.16 -6.73 -4.84
N LYS A 604 35.80 -5.54 -5.33
CA LYS A 604 34.99 -4.53 -4.66
C LYS A 604 33.89 -4.04 -5.60
N PHE A 605 33.04 -3.15 -5.10
CA PHE A 605 32.10 -2.41 -5.93
C PHE A 605 32.44 -0.92 -5.89
N THR A 606 32.70 -0.35 -7.05
CA THR A 606 32.95 1.07 -7.29
C THR A 606 31.73 1.70 -7.93
N ALA A 607 31.12 2.67 -7.27
CA ALA A 607 29.91 3.35 -7.78
C ALA A 607 30.25 4.27 -8.98
N PRO A 608 29.28 4.56 -9.86
CA PRO A 608 29.45 5.46 -11.01
C PRO A 608 30.08 6.82 -10.64
N ARG A 609 29.70 7.42 -9.50
CA ARG A 609 30.30 8.69 -9.03
C ARG A 609 31.76 8.55 -8.65
N ALA A 610 32.17 7.41 -8.10
CA ALA A 610 33.57 7.16 -7.77
C ALA A 610 34.41 7.04 -9.04
N TYR A 611 33.98 6.27 -10.05
CA TYR A 611 34.62 6.25 -11.37
C TYR A 611 34.72 7.65 -11.97
N ALA A 612 33.66 8.44 -11.92
CA ALA A 612 33.68 9.81 -12.44
C ALA A 612 34.71 10.70 -11.70
N LYS A 613 34.84 10.59 -10.37
CA LYS A 613 35.84 11.29 -9.55
C LYS A 613 37.23 10.87 -9.97
N ASP A 614 37.53 9.59 -10.13
CA ASP A 614 38.86 9.07 -10.50
C ASP A 614 39.26 9.50 -11.91
N ILE A 615 38.31 9.49 -12.88
CA ILE A 615 38.57 9.98 -14.23
C ILE A 615 38.92 11.47 -14.20
N ILE A 616 38.13 12.29 -13.51
CA ILE A 616 38.36 13.73 -13.39
C ILE A 616 39.70 14.03 -12.66
N ALA A 617 40.04 13.28 -11.63
CA ALA A 617 41.32 13.42 -10.94
C ALA A 617 42.53 13.15 -11.88
N ARG A 618 42.38 12.20 -12.81
CA ARG A 618 43.42 11.80 -13.75
C ARG A 618 43.56 12.76 -14.93
N VAL A 619 42.45 13.21 -15.55
CA VAL A 619 42.48 13.96 -16.82
C VAL A 619 41.95 15.39 -16.72
N GLY A 620 41.46 15.79 -15.56
CA GLY A 620 40.84 17.09 -15.32
C GLY A 620 39.44 17.21 -15.89
N THR A 621 38.88 18.43 -15.82
CA THR A 621 37.52 18.77 -16.28
C THR A 621 37.48 19.33 -17.71
N GLU A 622 38.61 19.34 -18.43
CA GLU A 622 38.65 19.85 -19.81
C GLU A 622 37.89 18.93 -20.76
N PRO A 623 36.85 19.42 -21.47
CA PRO A 623 35.95 18.56 -22.25
C PRO A 623 36.67 17.68 -23.27
N THR A 624 37.69 18.21 -23.94
CA THR A 624 38.46 17.48 -25.00
C THR A 624 39.24 16.29 -24.45
N LYS A 625 39.58 16.29 -23.16
CA LYS A 625 40.27 15.19 -22.47
C LYS A 625 39.32 14.27 -21.73
N LEU A 626 38.28 14.84 -21.11
CA LEU A 626 37.33 14.10 -20.27
C LEU A 626 36.40 13.23 -21.10
N ILE A 627 35.77 13.78 -22.16
CA ILE A 627 34.74 13.09 -22.95
C ILE A 627 35.24 11.76 -23.57
N PRO A 628 36.46 11.66 -24.12
CA PRO A 628 36.99 10.39 -24.64
C PRO A 628 37.18 9.33 -23.53
N GLU A 629 37.55 9.70 -22.31
CA GLU A 629 37.71 8.75 -21.21
C GLU A 629 36.36 8.20 -20.73
N LEU A 630 35.32 9.04 -20.68
CA LEU A 630 33.96 8.62 -20.33
C LEU A 630 33.35 7.64 -21.33
N ALA A 631 33.86 7.58 -22.57
CA ALA A 631 33.38 6.65 -23.59
C ALA A 631 33.57 5.16 -23.22
N LYS A 632 34.45 4.86 -22.24
CA LYS A 632 34.70 3.50 -21.73
C LYS A 632 33.69 3.02 -20.69
N PHE A 633 32.82 3.92 -20.25
CA PHE A 633 31.84 3.69 -19.18
C PHE A 633 30.41 3.90 -19.69
N ASP A 634 29.43 3.85 -18.78
CA ASP A 634 28.04 4.03 -19.12
C ASP A 634 27.52 5.48 -18.95
N GLU A 635 26.24 5.63 -19.18
CA GLU A 635 25.50 6.88 -19.03
C GLU A 635 25.53 7.38 -17.58
N ALA A 636 25.49 6.45 -16.60
CA ALA A 636 25.48 6.82 -15.18
C ALA A 636 26.81 7.49 -14.78
N VAL A 637 27.95 6.94 -15.19
CA VAL A 637 29.27 7.56 -14.96
C VAL A 637 29.36 8.93 -15.64
N ALA A 638 28.88 9.05 -16.88
CA ALA A 638 28.85 10.31 -17.60
C ALA A 638 27.97 11.37 -16.93
N THR A 639 26.82 10.96 -16.38
CA THR A 639 25.93 11.83 -15.59
C THR A 639 26.61 12.37 -14.33
N GLN A 640 27.29 11.51 -13.60
CA GLN A 640 28.01 11.89 -12.39
C GLN A 640 29.20 12.81 -12.73
N ALA A 641 29.89 12.55 -13.85
CA ALA A 641 31.00 13.41 -14.31
C ALA A 641 30.49 14.83 -14.67
N ALA A 642 29.31 14.94 -15.31
CA ALA A 642 28.69 16.23 -15.61
C ALA A 642 28.42 17.03 -14.32
N SER A 643 27.86 16.39 -13.27
CA SER A 643 27.65 17.03 -11.97
C SER A 643 28.96 17.51 -11.34
N LEU A 644 30.00 16.68 -11.36
CA LEU A 644 31.30 17.02 -10.79
C LEU A 644 31.97 18.17 -11.56
N CYS A 645 31.85 18.21 -12.91
CA CYS A 645 32.34 19.34 -13.70
C CYS A 645 31.63 20.65 -13.31
N GLN A 646 30.31 20.61 -13.21
CA GLN A 646 29.52 21.77 -12.79
C GLN A 646 29.92 22.27 -11.39
N ALA A 647 30.10 21.35 -10.45
CA ALA A 647 30.54 21.65 -9.09
C ALA A 647 31.97 22.26 -9.06
N ALA A 648 32.83 21.87 -10.00
CA ALA A 648 34.16 22.44 -10.18
C ALA A 648 34.19 23.79 -10.94
N GLY A 649 32.98 24.41 -11.18
CA GLY A 649 32.87 25.69 -11.86
C GLY A 649 32.96 25.61 -13.39
N ARG A 650 32.86 24.40 -13.97
CA ARG A 650 32.83 24.21 -15.42
C ARG A 650 31.38 24.09 -15.91
N GLU A 651 30.89 25.12 -16.57
CA GLU A 651 29.52 25.14 -17.09
C GLU A 651 29.32 24.06 -18.17
N VAL A 652 28.57 23.00 -17.84
CA VAL A 652 28.34 21.87 -18.74
C VAL A 652 27.47 22.20 -19.96
N ARG A 653 26.80 23.35 -19.97
CA ARG A 653 26.06 23.93 -21.11
C ARG A 653 26.92 24.93 -21.92
N SER A 654 28.23 24.98 -21.72
CA SER A 654 29.12 25.85 -22.47
C SER A 654 29.39 25.33 -23.87
N THR A 655 29.73 26.22 -24.81
CA THR A 655 30.07 25.86 -26.21
C THR A 655 31.19 24.81 -26.25
N GLN A 656 32.16 24.84 -25.33
CA GLN A 656 33.23 23.86 -25.28
C GLN A 656 32.72 22.44 -25.03
N PHE A 657 31.79 22.27 -24.04
CA PHE A 657 31.15 20.98 -23.83
C PHE A 657 30.25 20.58 -24.99
N GLU A 658 29.47 21.51 -25.55
CA GLU A 658 28.61 21.23 -26.70
C GLU A 658 29.41 20.68 -27.93
N GLU A 659 30.54 21.32 -28.24
CA GLU A 659 31.42 20.87 -29.34
C GLU A 659 32.06 19.49 -29.06
N ALA A 660 32.53 19.24 -27.84
CA ALA A 660 33.08 17.94 -27.48
C ALA A 660 32.01 16.84 -27.50
N LEU A 661 30.80 17.13 -27.01
CA LEU A 661 29.67 16.20 -26.94
C LEU A 661 29.14 15.85 -28.34
N LYS A 662 29.25 16.73 -29.34
CA LYS A 662 28.88 16.39 -30.73
C LYS A 662 29.61 15.14 -31.26
N LYS A 663 30.86 14.94 -30.80
CA LYS A 663 31.70 13.81 -31.21
C LYS A 663 31.63 12.61 -30.24
N ALA A 664 30.95 12.78 -29.09
CA ALA A 664 30.87 11.75 -28.05
C ALA A 664 29.96 10.58 -28.45
N LEU A 665 30.14 9.43 -27.80
CA LEU A 665 29.23 8.29 -27.93
C LEU A 665 27.85 8.63 -27.36
N PRO A 666 26.77 7.98 -27.84
CA PRO A 666 25.41 8.33 -27.44
C PRO A 666 25.15 8.32 -25.93
N HIS A 667 25.67 7.34 -25.18
CA HIS A 667 25.50 7.23 -23.73
C HIS A 667 26.15 8.41 -22.98
N VAL A 668 27.33 8.88 -23.42
CA VAL A 668 27.97 10.06 -22.82
C VAL A 668 27.12 11.31 -23.05
N ARG A 669 26.60 11.50 -24.28
CA ARG A 669 25.70 12.63 -24.58
C ARG A 669 24.45 12.59 -23.73
N ARG A 670 23.79 11.41 -23.60
CA ARG A 670 22.60 11.27 -22.76
C ARG A 670 22.90 11.59 -21.29
N GLY A 671 24.03 11.12 -20.75
CA GLY A 671 24.39 11.42 -19.35
C GLY A 671 24.55 12.91 -19.09
N PHE A 672 25.26 13.64 -19.96
CA PHE A 672 25.38 15.10 -19.84
C PHE A 672 24.04 15.81 -20.04
N ALA A 673 23.23 15.38 -21.01
CA ALA A 673 21.90 15.92 -21.25
C ALA A 673 20.97 15.71 -20.05
N ALA A 674 20.95 14.49 -19.47
CA ALA A 674 20.18 14.18 -18.27
C ALA A 674 20.54 15.11 -17.10
N TYR A 675 21.83 15.28 -16.82
CA TYR A 675 22.26 16.22 -15.79
C TYR A 675 21.84 17.67 -16.11
N ALA A 676 21.99 18.09 -17.34
CA ALA A 676 21.66 19.45 -17.76
C ALA A 676 20.16 19.78 -17.52
N THR A 677 19.23 18.80 -17.53
CA THR A 677 17.83 19.05 -17.21
C THR A 677 17.60 19.49 -15.77
N THR A 678 18.53 19.17 -14.85
CA THR A 678 18.43 19.50 -13.43
C THR A 678 18.96 20.91 -13.07
N LEU A 679 19.55 21.60 -14.05
CA LEU A 679 20.02 22.96 -13.89
C LEU A 679 18.92 23.97 -14.17
N PRO A 680 18.93 25.16 -13.53
CA PRO A 680 17.97 26.23 -13.83
C PRO A 680 17.94 26.54 -15.34
N ALA A 681 16.77 26.94 -15.82
CA ALA A 681 16.66 27.48 -17.17
C ALA A 681 17.57 28.72 -17.28
N LYS A 682 18.27 28.86 -18.44
CA LYS A 682 19.09 30.07 -18.72
C LYS A 682 18.18 31.26 -18.94
#